data_a5c2851d7bd0c46f5583ef222aa8b5e7
#
_entry.id   a5c2851d7bd0c46f5583ef222aa8b5e7
#
_cell.length_a   1.000
_cell.length_b   1.000
_cell.length_c   1.000
_cell.angle_alpha   90.00
_cell.angle_beta   90.00
_cell.angle_gamma   90.00
#
_symmetry.space_group_name_H-M   'P 1'
#
loop_
_entity.id
_entity.type
_entity.pdbx_description
1 polymer ?
#
loop_
_entity_poly.entity_id
_entity_poly.type
_entity_poly.pdbx_seq_one_letter_code
_entity_poly.pdbx_strand_id
1 'polypeptide(L)'
;MNDDEQTSEVDGPAPLADSQQSLGRGSLIGRYVVLESIGEGGMGVVYSALDPTLDRRVAVKLLRAHGAGSDTQILLLREAQAMARLSHPNVVSIYDVGTFGDRVYLVVELVEGQTLKDWQRQPRPWKEVLAVYRAAGEGLAAAHAADLVHRDFKPANVLLGKDGRVRVMDFGLSRAAPCGTLPQARPAADVSGSVLQVHMTQYGHVMGTPAYMAPELFKGAPADVRSDQFAFAASLYEGLYGAKPFRGDTHSRDDASSWVIETPPDDRQVPDWLRRIVLKELSVSPEARSASFRQLLTALSKDPALRRRKLLGAAAAALGVLALFVGDRYLASRGEALCQNVDARLANIWDATRKAAMQASFLATRKAYAADAWRAVEAFLNTYTRAWVEQSVQACVATRVRGEQSDEVLSLRTACLDSRLQEVRALTDLFVAHADDEVVRRSGAAVNALSELQGCSDIAALHARVKPPASAETRRQVDAIRAKLAEAKAVGDSGKNKQAVALLEPLGQQAHTLGYLPLEAEVLERQAHYQSTVDLHLAVKAAERAAGAALASGDDELAARATQELILISAHLGEFAQGHIWGQVAGAVQHRLGDGPRAAAQLHNRLGVLLWLEAKLDEAALELQAALEIFRRHPQLDPVEEAIAYNCLGNVFAEQGKTEASLPVYQRAYELRREVFGNQHVETAFTLSNISTYYQDTGNYEEALKKTTEVLAVFMDALGEDSINVMGASVNQGDDLEGLGRREEALAVYRWVVLHATKSLGPEHPMTGSALGAMAHCLNMMQRHREGLDASTRALAILTKAYGPKNSETIYALSTLGQAQLGLEQTTQARKTLEDALARAAGEAILNRIRAELQFALARALVAQGVRSDRAATLADEAVLGFTKDHLKARAEEVRTWQRTALGK
;
A
#
# COMPACT_ATOMS: atom_id res chain seq x y z
N MET A 1 20.32 -65.39 24.43
CA MET A 1 21.45 -66.37 24.32
C MET A 1 22.58 -65.54 23.80
N ASN A 2 23.27 -65.14 24.78
CA ASN A 2 24.68 -65.09 25.10
C ASN A 2 25.40 -64.02 24.24
N ASP A 3 25.77 -62.95 24.88
CA ASP A 3 26.91 -62.70 25.81
C ASP A 3 28.22 -62.82 25.05
N ASP A 4 29.03 -61.84 24.98
CA ASP A 4 29.96 -61.45 26.03
C ASP A 4 30.64 -60.06 25.70
N GLU A 5 30.81 -59.36 26.79
CA GLU A 5 31.67 -58.18 27.00
C GLU A 5 33.18 -58.58 26.77
N GLN A 6 33.96 -57.57 26.43
CA GLN A 6 35.18 -57.29 27.21
C GLN A 6 35.77 -55.91 26.93
N THR A 7 35.93 -55.16 27.97
CA THR A 7 36.67 -53.93 28.24
C THR A 7 38.20 -54.15 28.14
N SER A 8 38.95 -53.10 27.76
CA SER A 8 40.16 -52.57 28.43
C SER A 8 40.66 -51.31 27.66
N GLU A 9 40.60 -50.19 28.32
CA GLU A 9 41.67 -49.41 29.00
C GLU A 9 42.77 -48.83 28.12
N VAL A 10 42.66 -47.46 27.97
CA VAL A 10 43.64 -46.40 28.27
C VAL A 10 45.06 -46.57 27.73
N ASP A 11 45.49 -45.68 26.81
CA ASP A 11 46.75 -44.95 27.03
C ASP A 11 46.76 -43.60 26.26
N GLY A 12 47.52 -42.68 26.79
CA GLY A 12 47.48 -41.27 26.63
C GLY A 12 48.14 -40.67 25.34
N PRO A 13 48.32 -39.35 25.28
CA PRO A 13 48.36 -38.62 24.02
C PRO A 13 49.78 -38.59 23.41
N ALA A 14 49.86 -38.76 22.10
CA ALA A 14 51.07 -38.50 21.33
C ALA A 14 50.79 -37.37 20.31
N PRO A 15 51.79 -36.66 19.82
CA PRO A 15 51.72 -35.24 19.47
C PRO A 15 51.18 -34.96 18.06
N LEU A 16 50.57 -33.77 17.94
CA LEU A 16 50.07 -33.18 16.73
C LEU A 16 51.13 -33.17 15.60
N ALA A 17 50.91 -34.00 14.61
CA ALA A 17 51.56 -33.90 13.31
C ALA A 17 50.66 -33.09 12.37
N ASP A 18 51.19 -32.00 11.86
CA ASP A 18 50.62 -31.09 10.85
C ASP A 18 50.33 -31.89 9.57
N SER A 19 49.05 -32.32 9.39
CA SER A 19 48.60 -32.99 8.19
C SER A 19 47.61 -32.11 7.43
N GLN A 20 48.12 -31.44 6.40
CA GLN A 20 47.30 -30.79 5.35
C GLN A 20 46.50 -31.88 4.62
N GLN A 21 45.37 -32.29 5.17
CA GLN A 21 44.45 -33.16 4.42
C GLN A 21 43.48 -32.31 3.59
N SER A 22 43.58 -32.48 2.26
CA SER A 22 42.53 -32.01 1.35
C SER A 22 41.22 -32.71 1.71
N LEU A 23 40.14 -31.94 1.83
CA LEU A 23 38.80 -32.47 2.11
C LEU A 23 38.34 -33.35 0.95
N GLY A 24 37.95 -34.60 1.29
CA GLY A 24 37.46 -35.55 0.28
C GLY A 24 36.01 -35.28 -0.11
N ARG A 25 35.60 -35.93 -1.20
CA ARG A 25 34.23 -35.89 -1.69
C ARG A 25 33.22 -36.30 -0.60
N GLY A 26 32.19 -35.53 -0.39
CA GLY A 26 31.17 -35.74 0.66
C GLY A 26 31.47 -35.02 1.99
N SER A 27 32.65 -34.43 2.15
CA SER A 27 32.93 -33.59 3.32
C SER A 27 32.06 -32.35 3.33
N LEU A 28 31.71 -31.90 4.54
CA LEU A 28 30.90 -30.69 4.70
C LEU A 28 31.78 -29.49 5.06
N ILE A 29 31.62 -28.39 4.35
CA ILE A 29 32.13 -27.07 4.73
C ILE A 29 30.91 -26.21 5.03
N GLY A 30 30.59 -26.00 6.31
CA GLY A 30 29.29 -25.44 6.70
C GLY A 30 28.15 -26.33 6.21
N ARG A 31 27.23 -25.81 5.40
CA ARG A 31 26.16 -26.60 4.77
C ARG A 31 26.51 -27.19 3.40
N TYR A 32 27.67 -26.85 2.85
CA TYR A 32 28.05 -27.17 1.47
C TYR A 32 28.76 -28.55 1.42
N VAL A 33 28.28 -29.41 0.54
CA VAL A 33 28.81 -30.73 0.33
C VAL A 33 29.92 -30.69 -0.72
N VAL A 34 31.16 -30.99 -0.35
CA VAL A 34 32.30 -30.97 -1.27
C VAL A 34 32.15 -32.09 -2.33
N LEU A 35 32.30 -31.72 -3.59
CA LEU A 35 32.23 -32.64 -4.73
C LEU A 35 33.65 -33.03 -5.20
N GLU A 36 34.51 -32.03 -5.43
CA GLU A 36 35.89 -32.19 -5.88
C GLU A 36 36.70 -30.95 -5.59
N SER A 37 38.03 -31.08 -5.52
CA SER A 37 38.92 -29.92 -5.49
C SER A 37 39.14 -29.42 -6.90
N ILE A 38 38.89 -28.13 -7.16
CA ILE A 38 39.01 -27.49 -8.48
C ILE A 38 40.24 -26.59 -8.61
N GLY A 39 40.92 -26.30 -7.49
CA GLY A 39 42.14 -25.51 -7.49
C GLY A 39 42.80 -25.39 -6.12
N GLU A 40 44.11 -25.38 -6.12
CA GLU A 40 44.90 -25.12 -4.92
C GLU A 40 45.90 -23.99 -5.26
N GLY A 41 46.04 -23.02 -4.35
CA GLY A 41 46.92 -21.87 -4.53
C GLY A 41 47.45 -21.33 -3.20
N GLY A 42 48.25 -20.29 -3.26
CA GLY A 42 48.88 -19.72 -2.08
C GLY A 42 47.90 -19.22 -0.99
N MET A 43 46.68 -18.91 -1.37
CA MET A 43 45.65 -18.34 -0.48
C MET A 43 44.68 -19.40 0.09
N GLY A 44 44.71 -20.63 -0.42
CA GLY A 44 43.79 -21.65 0.01
C GLY A 44 43.45 -22.70 -1.05
N VAL A 45 42.47 -23.53 -0.75
CA VAL A 45 41.95 -24.55 -1.66
C VAL A 45 40.54 -24.20 -2.08
N VAL A 46 40.22 -24.36 -3.36
CA VAL A 46 38.90 -24.14 -3.93
C VAL A 46 38.28 -25.49 -4.25
N TYR A 47 37.09 -25.71 -3.74
CA TYR A 47 36.29 -26.91 -3.97
C TYR A 47 35.06 -26.57 -4.80
N SER A 48 34.70 -27.45 -5.71
CA SER A 48 33.35 -27.51 -6.25
C SER A 48 32.46 -28.16 -5.19
N ALA A 49 31.37 -27.57 -4.83
CA ALA A 49 30.46 -28.07 -3.80
C ALA A 49 29.00 -27.93 -4.23
N LEU A 50 28.11 -28.70 -3.58
CA LEU A 50 26.67 -28.59 -3.74
C LEU A 50 26.09 -27.79 -2.56
N ASP A 51 25.28 -26.80 -2.83
CA ASP A 51 24.38 -26.17 -1.86
C ASP A 51 23.07 -26.97 -1.79
N PRO A 52 22.87 -27.81 -0.76
CA PRO A 52 21.70 -28.68 -0.69
C PRO A 52 20.38 -27.92 -0.44
N THR A 53 20.48 -26.66 0.01
CA THR A 53 19.30 -25.85 0.28
C THR A 53 18.74 -25.24 -1.00
N LEU A 54 19.59 -24.90 -1.96
CA LEU A 54 19.23 -24.25 -3.23
C LEU A 54 19.43 -25.15 -4.44
N ASP A 55 19.80 -26.43 -4.23
CA ASP A 55 20.07 -27.44 -5.26
C ASP A 55 20.94 -26.90 -6.41
N ARG A 56 22.06 -26.27 -6.06
CA ARG A 56 22.98 -25.68 -7.05
C ARG A 56 24.43 -25.97 -6.73
N ARG A 57 25.24 -26.04 -7.77
CA ARG A 57 26.70 -26.14 -7.65
C ARG A 57 27.31 -24.77 -7.39
N VAL A 58 28.23 -24.71 -6.45
CA VAL A 58 28.97 -23.51 -6.04
C VAL A 58 30.47 -23.79 -5.97
N ALA A 59 31.30 -22.77 -5.98
CA ALA A 59 32.70 -22.88 -5.63
C ALA A 59 32.91 -22.44 -4.18
N VAL A 60 33.54 -23.27 -3.36
CA VAL A 60 33.87 -22.97 -1.96
C VAL A 60 35.37 -22.81 -1.83
N LYS A 61 35.81 -21.57 -1.59
CA LYS A 61 37.23 -21.22 -1.38
C LYS A 61 37.51 -21.22 0.12
N LEU A 62 38.28 -22.22 0.58
CA LEU A 62 38.71 -22.34 1.96
C LEU A 62 40.08 -21.67 2.11
N LEU A 63 40.13 -20.57 2.83
CA LEU A 63 41.37 -19.81 3.01
C LEU A 63 42.30 -20.50 3.98
N ARG A 64 43.63 -20.42 3.77
CA ARG A 64 44.63 -20.99 4.70
C ARG A 64 44.64 -20.16 5.98
N ALA A 65 44.81 -20.83 7.12
CA ALA A 65 45.02 -20.18 8.40
C ALA A 65 46.41 -19.49 8.39
N HIS A 66 46.46 -18.18 8.52
CA HIS A 66 47.67 -17.43 8.70
C HIS A 66 47.72 -16.89 10.13
N GLY A 67 48.50 -17.49 11.03
CA GLY A 67 48.87 -16.95 12.36
C GLY A 67 47.73 -16.79 13.36
N ALA A 68 47.89 -17.32 14.53
CA ALA A 68 46.93 -17.31 15.62
C ALA A 68 46.59 -15.89 16.09
N GLY A 69 45.36 -15.44 15.76
CA GLY A 69 44.74 -14.22 16.33
C GLY A 69 43.32 -14.05 15.85
N SER A 70 42.36 -14.04 16.80
CA SER A 70 40.93 -13.81 16.54
C SER A 70 40.64 -12.56 15.70
N ASP A 71 41.50 -11.55 15.78
CA ASP A 71 41.32 -10.27 15.13
C ASP A 71 41.51 -10.32 13.61
N THR A 72 42.44 -11.17 13.14
CA THR A 72 42.71 -11.36 11.70
C THR A 72 41.54 -12.08 11.02
N GLN A 73 40.92 -13.04 11.69
CA GLN A 73 39.77 -13.77 11.20
C GLN A 73 38.53 -12.86 11.10
N ILE A 74 38.34 -12.01 12.08
CA ILE A 74 37.24 -11.00 12.10
C ILE A 74 37.41 -10.00 10.96
N LEU A 75 38.64 -9.57 10.69
CA LEU A 75 38.94 -8.62 9.63
C LEU A 75 38.68 -9.22 8.24
N LEU A 76 39.15 -10.45 8.01
CA LEU A 76 38.91 -11.21 6.77
C LEU A 76 37.42 -11.44 6.52
N LEU A 77 36.65 -11.74 7.59
CA LEU A 77 35.21 -11.92 7.50
C LEU A 77 34.48 -10.63 7.12
N ARG A 78 34.88 -9.48 7.69
CA ARG A 78 34.35 -8.18 7.34
C ARG A 78 34.66 -7.76 5.90
N GLU A 79 35.88 -8.01 5.42
CA GLU A 79 36.29 -7.71 4.05
C GLU A 79 35.52 -8.60 3.05
N ALA A 80 35.35 -9.86 3.35
CA ALA A 80 34.52 -10.79 2.58
C ALA A 80 33.03 -10.38 2.55
N GLN A 81 32.49 -9.90 3.66
CA GLN A 81 31.13 -9.36 3.74
C GLN A 81 30.95 -8.07 2.95
N ALA A 82 31.96 -7.20 2.89
CA ALA A 82 31.93 -6.01 2.07
C ALA A 82 31.90 -6.38 0.57
N MET A 83 32.69 -7.37 0.17
CA MET A 83 32.70 -7.87 -1.21
C MET A 83 31.39 -8.57 -1.60
N ALA A 84 30.70 -9.23 -0.66
CA ALA A 84 29.42 -9.87 -0.93
C ALA A 84 28.29 -8.90 -1.28
N ARG A 85 28.44 -7.61 -1.00
CA ARG A 85 27.51 -6.55 -1.41
C ARG A 85 27.68 -6.11 -2.87
N LEU A 86 28.80 -6.48 -3.50
CA LEU A 86 29.07 -6.10 -4.88
C LEU A 86 28.42 -7.10 -5.84
N SER A 87 27.37 -6.67 -6.51
CA SER A 87 26.69 -7.44 -7.55
C SER A 87 26.90 -6.75 -8.90
N HIS A 88 27.69 -7.38 -9.78
CA HIS A 88 27.97 -6.86 -11.12
C HIS A 88 28.21 -8.02 -12.10
N PRO A 89 27.72 -7.96 -13.35
CA PRO A 89 27.86 -9.07 -14.30
C PRO A 89 29.32 -9.45 -14.65
N ASN A 90 30.27 -8.55 -14.39
CA ASN A 90 31.70 -8.80 -14.62
C ASN A 90 32.50 -9.00 -13.31
N VAL A 91 31.85 -9.35 -12.22
CA VAL A 91 32.47 -9.76 -10.96
C VAL A 91 31.87 -11.08 -10.53
N VAL A 92 32.68 -12.00 -10.04
CA VAL A 92 32.20 -13.28 -9.48
C VAL A 92 31.35 -12.99 -8.26
N SER A 93 30.11 -13.48 -8.27
CA SER A 93 29.17 -13.27 -7.18
C SER A 93 29.57 -14.07 -5.94
N ILE A 94 29.56 -13.44 -4.77
CA ILE A 94 29.75 -14.12 -3.48
C ILE A 94 28.37 -14.41 -2.92
N TYR A 95 28.10 -15.68 -2.61
CA TYR A 95 26.81 -16.14 -2.15
C TYR A 95 26.73 -16.29 -0.63
N ASP A 96 27.87 -16.64 -0.01
CA ASP A 96 27.92 -16.87 1.43
C ASP A 96 29.37 -16.76 1.95
N VAL A 97 29.53 -16.46 3.24
CA VAL A 97 30.81 -16.35 3.93
C VAL A 97 30.66 -16.94 5.31
N GLY A 98 31.56 -17.80 5.71
CA GLY A 98 31.51 -18.42 7.02
C GLY A 98 32.88 -18.90 7.51
N THR A 99 32.85 -19.61 8.63
CA THR A 99 34.04 -20.21 9.24
C THR A 99 33.96 -21.75 9.28
N PHE A 100 35.06 -22.40 9.03
CA PHE A 100 35.21 -23.83 9.11
C PHE A 100 36.44 -24.16 9.94
N GLY A 101 36.25 -24.56 11.20
CA GLY A 101 37.35 -24.62 12.17
C GLY A 101 37.96 -23.23 12.39
N ASP A 102 39.24 -23.13 12.23
CA ASP A 102 40.02 -21.90 12.33
C ASP A 102 40.16 -21.15 10.99
N ARG A 103 39.49 -21.59 9.93
CA ARG A 103 39.58 -21.06 8.58
C ARG A 103 38.29 -20.32 8.15
N VAL A 104 38.47 -19.28 7.36
CA VAL A 104 37.34 -18.61 6.68
C VAL A 104 37.10 -19.27 5.33
N TYR A 105 35.83 -19.50 4.99
CA TYR A 105 35.47 -19.94 3.66
C TYR A 105 34.54 -18.91 2.98
N LEU A 106 34.68 -18.83 1.67
CA LEU A 106 33.81 -18.04 0.80
C LEU A 106 33.12 -18.98 -0.16
N VAL A 107 31.83 -18.79 -0.31
CA VAL A 107 31.00 -19.48 -1.31
C VAL A 107 30.75 -18.53 -2.45
N VAL A 108 31.22 -18.89 -3.62
CA VAL A 108 31.14 -18.02 -4.78
C VAL A 108 30.49 -18.75 -5.96
N GLU A 109 30.09 -17.96 -6.97
CA GLU A 109 29.61 -18.47 -8.24
C GLU A 109 30.61 -19.46 -8.85
N LEU A 110 30.17 -20.67 -9.18
CA LEU A 110 30.98 -21.63 -9.93
C LEU A 110 30.92 -21.29 -11.42
N VAL A 111 31.99 -20.69 -11.91
CA VAL A 111 32.09 -20.29 -13.33
C VAL A 111 32.78 -21.40 -14.12
N GLU A 112 32.03 -22.03 -15.02
CA GLU A 112 32.60 -22.96 -15.99
C GLU A 112 33.27 -22.17 -17.13
N GLY A 113 34.58 -22.28 -17.24
CA GLY A 113 35.35 -21.54 -18.24
C GLY A 113 36.86 -21.69 -18.09
N GLN A 114 37.61 -20.70 -18.52
CA GLN A 114 39.05 -20.66 -18.41
C GLN A 114 39.52 -19.31 -17.87
N THR A 115 40.74 -19.27 -17.33
CA THR A 115 41.32 -17.97 -16.92
C THR A 115 41.69 -17.10 -18.12
N LEU A 116 41.69 -15.81 -17.94
CA LEU A 116 42.17 -14.88 -18.97
C LEU A 116 43.66 -15.16 -19.31
N LYS A 117 44.44 -15.63 -18.31
CA LYS A 117 45.82 -16.06 -18.52
C LYS A 117 45.94 -17.22 -19.53
N ASP A 118 45.05 -18.22 -19.44
CA ASP A 118 45.04 -19.36 -20.37
C ASP A 118 44.47 -18.95 -21.73
N TRP A 119 43.44 -18.10 -21.73
CA TRP A 119 42.81 -17.61 -22.95
C TRP A 119 43.77 -16.81 -23.85
N GLN A 120 44.64 -15.98 -23.24
CA GLN A 120 45.62 -15.14 -23.97
C GLN A 120 46.90 -15.85 -24.36
N ARG A 121 47.10 -17.11 -23.99
CA ARG A 121 48.23 -17.90 -24.48
C ARG A 121 48.26 -18.05 -26.01
N GLN A 122 47.08 -17.99 -26.64
CA GLN A 122 46.92 -17.95 -28.07
C GLN A 122 46.84 -16.51 -28.54
N PRO A 123 47.58 -16.11 -29.58
CA PRO A 123 47.48 -14.78 -30.17
C PRO A 123 46.05 -14.47 -30.59
N ARG A 124 45.53 -13.32 -30.19
CA ARG A 124 44.20 -12.84 -30.49
C ARG A 124 44.21 -11.51 -31.19
N PRO A 125 43.23 -11.21 -32.07
CA PRO A 125 43.08 -9.87 -32.62
C PRO A 125 42.88 -8.83 -31.52
N TRP A 126 43.50 -7.67 -31.64
CA TRP A 126 43.43 -6.62 -30.63
C TRP A 126 41.99 -6.22 -30.24
N LYS A 127 41.05 -6.34 -31.17
CA LYS A 127 39.63 -6.06 -30.90
C LYS A 127 39.00 -7.03 -29.92
N GLU A 128 39.33 -8.31 -30.01
CA GLU A 128 38.85 -9.33 -29.06
C GLU A 128 39.48 -9.11 -27.69
N VAL A 129 40.80 -8.87 -27.67
CA VAL A 129 41.54 -8.58 -26.43
C VAL A 129 40.91 -7.36 -25.74
N LEU A 130 40.73 -6.28 -26.50
CA LEU A 130 40.14 -5.06 -25.96
C LEU A 130 38.73 -5.26 -25.43
N ALA A 131 37.91 -6.05 -26.10
CA ALA A 131 36.51 -6.34 -25.66
C ALA A 131 36.52 -7.09 -24.32
N VAL A 132 37.34 -8.12 -24.18
CA VAL A 132 37.47 -8.91 -22.94
C VAL A 132 37.99 -8.04 -21.78
N TYR A 133 39.06 -7.26 -22.04
CA TYR A 133 39.62 -6.38 -21.01
C TYR A 133 38.66 -5.24 -20.64
N ARG A 134 37.89 -4.72 -21.58
CA ARG A 134 36.84 -3.73 -21.22
C ARG A 134 35.82 -4.32 -20.28
N ALA A 135 35.35 -5.53 -20.55
CA ALA A 135 34.41 -6.22 -19.66
C ALA A 135 35.01 -6.48 -18.26
N ALA A 136 36.27 -6.92 -18.19
CA ALA A 136 36.99 -7.02 -16.90
C ALA A 136 37.11 -5.66 -16.20
N GLY A 137 37.41 -4.61 -16.99
CA GLY A 137 37.50 -3.24 -16.50
C GLY A 137 36.17 -2.70 -15.94
N GLU A 138 35.04 -3.03 -16.52
CA GLU A 138 33.70 -2.66 -15.95
C GLU A 138 33.50 -3.30 -14.57
N GLY A 139 33.99 -4.54 -14.38
CA GLY A 139 33.99 -5.20 -13.07
C GLY A 139 34.85 -4.47 -12.04
N LEU A 140 36.06 -4.05 -12.43
CA LEU A 140 36.95 -3.23 -11.57
C LEU A 140 36.33 -1.86 -11.27
N ALA A 141 35.74 -1.20 -12.27
CA ALA A 141 35.09 0.09 -12.09
C ALA A 141 33.91 0.03 -11.13
N ALA A 142 33.14 -1.08 -11.16
CA ALA A 142 32.06 -1.33 -10.23
C ALA A 142 32.57 -1.56 -8.80
N ALA A 143 33.67 -2.29 -8.64
CA ALA A 143 34.30 -2.47 -7.34
C ALA A 143 34.82 -1.16 -6.76
N HIS A 144 35.49 -0.34 -7.58
CA HIS A 144 35.99 0.98 -7.17
C HIS A 144 34.85 1.94 -6.79
N ALA A 145 33.71 1.85 -7.44
CA ALA A 145 32.52 2.62 -7.09
C ALA A 145 31.90 2.21 -5.75
N ALA A 146 32.24 1.01 -5.25
CA ALA A 146 31.88 0.48 -3.95
C ALA A 146 33.04 0.57 -2.93
N ASP A 147 34.04 1.42 -3.20
CA ASP A 147 35.25 1.63 -2.39
C ASP A 147 36.10 0.36 -2.17
N LEU A 148 36.01 -0.60 -3.11
CA LEU A 148 36.76 -1.84 -3.08
C LEU A 148 37.89 -1.78 -4.12
N VAL A 149 39.15 -1.88 -3.67
CA VAL A 149 40.36 -1.96 -4.51
C VAL A 149 40.78 -3.43 -4.66
N HIS A 150 41.10 -3.87 -5.88
CA HIS A 150 41.43 -5.28 -6.16
C HIS A 150 42.77 -5.73 -5.59
N ARG A 151 43.78 -4.87 -5.64
CA ARG A 151 45.14 -5.02 -5.07
C ARG A 151 46.04 -6.11 -5.72
N ASP A 152 45.49 -7.05 -6.46
CA ASP A 152 46.24 -8.13 -7.15
C ASP A 152 45.58 -8.45 -8.51
N PHE A 153 45.25 -7.42 -9.30
CA PHE A 153 44.68 -7.66 -10.62
C PHE A 153 45.70 -8.24 -11.59
N LYS A 154 45.38 -9.37 -12.19
CA LYS A 154 46.21 -10.09 -13.18
C LYS A 154 45.33 -11.03 -14.03
N PRO A 155 45.80 -11.47 -15.20
CA PRO A 155 45.00 -12.35 -16.06
C PRO A 155 44.57 -13.66 -15.41
N ALA A 156 45.27 -14.16 -14.40
CA ALA A 156 44.89 -15.36 -13.67
C ALA A 156 43.67 -15.14 -12.76
N ASN A 157 43.36 -13.88 -12.40
CA ASN A 157 42.26 -13.51 -11.53
C ASN A 157 41.04 -13.02 -12.33
N VAL A 158 40.97 -13.36 -13.63
CA VAL A 158 39.84 -13.07 -14.51
C VAL A 158 39.38 -14.36 -15.18
N LEU A 159 38.11 -14.68 -15.09
CA LEU A 159 37.50 -15.85 -15.72
C LEU A 159 36.69 -15.45 -16.94
N LEU A 160 36.87 -16.24 -18.01
CA LEU A 160 35.97 -16.25 -19.18
C LEU A 160 35.09 -17.47 -19.07
N GLY A 161 33.80 -17.23 -18.77
CA GLY A 161 32.82 -18.28 -18.73
C GLY A 161 32.46 -18.84 -20.11
N LYS A 162 32.00 -20.09 -20.17
CA LYS A 162 31.41 -20.68 -21.39
C LYS A 162 30.18 -19.90 -21.87
N ASP A 163 29.55 -19.12 -20.99
CA ASP A 163 28.46 -18.20 -21.27
C ASP A 163 28.90 -16.90 -21.99
N GLY A 164 30.19 -16.76 -22.28
CA GLY A 164 30.79 -15.60 -22.93
C GLY A 164 31.01 -14.40 -22.01
N ARG A 165 30.69 -14.49 -20.72
CA ARG A 165 30.90 -13.40 -19.76
C ARG A 165 32.29 -13.43 -19.17
N VAL A 166 32.86 -12.23 -18.98
CA VAL A 166 34.13 -12.01 -18.31
C VAL A 166 33.84 -11.64 -16.87
N ARG A 167 34.45 -12.32 -15.90
CA ARG A 167 34.25 -12.06 -14.46
C ARG A 167 35.59 -11.91 -13.76
N VAL A 168 35.74 -10.84 -12.99
CA VAL A 168 36.90 -10.61 -12.10
C VAL A 168 36.65 -11.35 -10.80
N MET A 169 37.67 -12.04 -10.32
CA MET A 169 37.63 -12.80 -9.07
C MET A 169 38.81 -12.41 -8.16
N ASP A 170 38.76 -12.87 -6.92
CA ASP A 170 39.87 -12.80 -5.96
C ASP A 170 40.35 -11.36 -5.62
N PHE A 171 39.37 -10.48 -5.29
CA PHE A 171 39.67 -9.19 -4.69
C PHE A 171 40.49 -9.39 -3.39
N GLY A 172 41.56 -8.72 -3.28
CA GLY A 172 42.64 -8.71 -2.29
C GLY A 172 42.50 -9.15 -0.85
N LEU A 173 41.95 -10.33 -0.58
CA LEU A 173 41.84 -10.93 0.75
C LEU A 173 43.18 -11.26 1.41
N SER A 174 44.30 -10.98 0.74
CA SER A 174 45.66 -11.38 1.14
C SER A 174 46.46 -10.36 1.92
N ARG A 175 45.91 -9.17 2.22
CA ARG A 175 46.60 -8.08 2.93
C ARG A 175 45.76 -7.46 4.04
N ALA A 176 45.42 -8.24 5.06
CA ALA A 176 44.99 -7.69 6.34
C ALA A 176 46.25 -7.36 7.18
N ALA A 177 46.85 -6.21 6.95
CA ALA A 177 47.77 -5.61 7.92
C ALA A 177 47.03 -4.47 8.63
N PRO A 178 47.18 -4.27 9.96
CA PRO A 178 46.35 -3.37 10.73
C PRO A 178 46.65 -1.92 10.39
N CYS A 179 45.72 -1.20 9.80
CA CYS A 179 45.72 0.25 9.80
C CYS A 179 44.65 0.71 10.79
N GLY A 180 45.11 1.07 12.01
CA GLY A 180 44.29 1.76 12.98
C GLY A 180 44.01 3.18 12.54
N THR A 181 42.79 3.62 12.74
CA THR A 181 42.35 4.75 13.55
C THR A 181 41.08 5.39 12.97
N LEU A 182 40.09 5.42 13.81
CA LEU A 182 38.89 6.28 13.69
C LEU A 182 39.32 7.77 13.87
N PRO A 183 38.60 8.74 13.27
CA PRO A 183 38.95 10.14 13.41
C PRO A 183 38.39 10.72 14.72
N GLN A 184 39.27 11.24 15.54
CA GLN A 184 38.91 12.25 16.56
C GLN A 184 39.71 13.52 16.35
N ALA A 185 39.08 14.63 16.66
CA ALA A 185 39.43 16.01 16.42
C ALA A 185 40.74 16.48 17.11
N ARG A 186 41.35 17.45 16.41
CA ARG A 186 42.53 18.30 16.73
C ARG A 186 42.65 18.76 18.22
N PRO A 187 43.87 19.17 18.67
CA PRO A 187 44.74 20.18 18.05
C PRO A 187 46.26 19.91 18.10
N ALA A 188 46.97 20.82 17.45
CA ALA A 188 48.35 20.90 17.11
C ALA A 188 49.38 20.86 18.25
N ALA A 189 50.61 20.36 17.95
CA ALA A 189 51.92 21.02 18.06
C ALA A 189 53.09 20.04 17.87
N ASP A 190 54.01 20.44 17.01
CA ASP A 190 55.43 20.13 16.92
C ASP A 190 56.05 18.98 17.70
N VAL A 191 56.82 18.12 17.02
CA VAL A 191 58.28 18.02 17.13
C VAL A 191 58.82 16.93 16.18
N SER A 192 59.87 17.29 15.49
CA SER A 192 60.74 16.53 14.62
C SER A 192 61.31 15.21 15.18
N GLY A 193 61.51 14.24 14.31
CA GLY A 193 62.45 13.13 14.59
C GLY A 193 62.18 11.86 13.83
N SER A 194 62.98 11.60 12.82
CA SER A 194 63.16 10.39 12.04
C SER A 194 63.05 9.10 12.82
N VAL A 195 62.40 8.11 12.24
CA VAL A 195 62.97 6.79 11.88
C VAL A 195 61.86 5.99 11.16
N LEU A 196 62.03 5.87 9.87
CA LEU A 196 61.32 4.86 9.05
C LEU A 196 62.01 3.52 9.33
N GLN A 197 61.35 2.60 10.05
CA GLN A 197 61.69 1.20 9.99
C GLN A 197 60.57 0.44 9.24
N VAL A 198 60.94 0.05 8.03
CA VAL A 198 60.25 -0.93 7.21
C VAL A 198 60.28 -2.26 7.95
N HIS A 199 59.13 -2.74 8.40
CA HIS A 199 59.01 -4.13 8.83
C HIS A 199 58.94 -5.05 7.60
N MET A 200 60.12 -5.50 7.17
CA MET A 200 60.21 -6.71 6.35
C MET A 200 59.82 -7.91 7.19
N THR A 201 58.84 -8.67 6.71
CA THR A 201 58.50 -9.99 7.29
C THR A 201 59.73 -10.89 7.17
N GLN A 202 59.96 -11.70 8.16
CA GLN A 202 61.15 -12.53 8.43
C GLN A 202 61.43 -13.64 7.39
N TYR A 203 60.75 -13.65 6.26
CA TYR A 203 61.01 -14.48 5.08
C TYR A 203 60.92 -13.61 3.83
N GLY A 204 62.03 -13.28 3.22
CA GLY A 204 62.24 -12.38 2.11
C GLY A 204 61.49 -12.67 0.79
N HIS A 205 60.19 -12.85 0.82
CA HIS A 205 59.34 -13.00 -0.35
C HIS A 205 58.33 -11.87 -0.41
N VAL A 206 58.49 -11.01 -1.45
CA VAL A 206 57.46 -10.03 -1.86
C VAL A 206 56.18 -10.79 -2.22
N MET A 207 55.19 -10.67 -1.39
CA MET A 207 53.88 -11.35 -1.55
C MET A 207 53.06 -10.62 -2.61
N GLY A 208 52.89 -11.17 -3.78
CA GLY A 208 52.20 -10.70 -4.97
C GLY A 208 52.88 -11.20 -6.24
N THR A 209 52.24 -11.05 -7.40
CA THR A 209 52.84 -11.38 -8.69
C THR A 209 53.56 -10.13 -9.19
N PRO A 210 54.90 -9.98 -8.97
CA PRO A 210 55.63 -8.71 -9.13
C PRO A 210 55.53 -8.13 -10.56
N ALA A 211 55.12 -8.93 -11.52
CA ALA A 211 55.06 -8.56 -12.95
C ALA A 211 53.97 -7.53 -13.30
N TYR A 212 52.88 -7.45 -12.47
CA TYR A 212 51.76 -6.56 -12.68
C TYR A 212 51.63 -5.49 -11.59
N MET A 213 52.54 -5.53 -10.60
CA MET A 213 52.51 -4.64 -9.46
C MET A 213 52.93 -3.23 -9.86
N ALA A 214 52.20 -2.24 -9.40
CA ALA A 214 52.46 -0.82 -9.68
C ALA A 214 53.74 -0.32 -8.95
N PRO A 215 54.50 0.62 -9.55
CA PRO A 215 55.80 1.09 -9.00
C PRO A 215 55.70 1.65 -7.57
N GLU A 216 54.62 2.33 -7.25
CA GLU A 216 54.33 2.89 -5.93
C GLU A 216 54.21 1.82 -4.84
N LEU A 217 53.71 0.61 -5.19
CA LEU A 217 53.57 -0.47 -4.22
C LEU A 217 54.93 -1.08 -3.83
N PHE A 218 55.90 -1.07 -4.71
CA PHE A 218 57.31 -1.45 -4.38
C PHE A 218 57.96 -0.46 -3.40
N LYS A 219 57.46 0.78 -3.38
CA LYS A 219 57.91 1.84 -2.45
C LYS A 219 57.12 1.82 -1.14
N GLY A 220 56.26 0.84 -0.93
CA GLY A 220 55.46 0.69 0.29
C GLY A 220 54.23 1.60 0.37
N ALA A 221 53.82 2.27 -0.72
CA ALA A 221 52.57 3.03 -0.75
C ALA A 221 51.37 2.11 -0.64
N PRO A 222 50.23 2.54 -0.03
CA PRO A 222 49.03 1.76 0.01
C PRO A 222 48.42 1.57 -1.39
N ALA A 223 47.85 0.40 -1.63
CA ALA A 223 47.19 0.13 -2.90
C ALA A 223 45.90 0.97 -3.02
N ASP A 224 45.71 1.60 -4.16
CA ASP A 224 44.55 2.43 -4.49
C ASP A 224 44.01 2.10 -5.89
N VAL A 225 42.99 2.84 -6.35
CA VAL A 225 42.38 2.72 -7.69
C VAL A 225 43.43 2.86 -8.81
N ARG A 226 44.41 3.68 -8.63
CA ARG A 226 45.48 3.92 -9.64
C ARG A 226 46.48 2.76 -9.72
N SER A 227 46.75 2.09 -8.60
CA SER A 227 47.54 0.85 -8.62
C SER A 227 46.86 -0.28 -9.38
N ASP A 228 45.51 -0.40 -9.27
CA ASP A 228 44.70 -1.33 -10.09
C ASP A 228 44.69 -0.95 -11.57
N GLN A 229 44.68 0.36 -11.91
CA GLN A 229 44.79 0.85 -13.29
C GLN A 229 46.09 0.42 -13.93
N PHE A 230 47.21 0.52 -13.19
CA PHE A 230 48.49 0.04 -13.68
C PHE A 230 48.53 -1.46 -13.91
N ALA A 231 48.04 -2.25 -12.94
CA ALA A 231 47.95 -3.69 -13.03
C ALA A 231 47.06 -4.16 -14.20
N PHE A 232 45.96 -3.45 -14.41
CA PHE A 232 45.07 -3.65 -15.57
C PHE A 232 45.78 -3.31 -16.88
N ALA A 233 46.48 -2.17 -16.96
CA ALA A 233 47.19 -1.78 -18.15
C ALA A 233 48.38 -2.73 -18.47
N ALA A 234 49.07 -3.22 -17.46
CA ALA A 234 50.14 -4.24 -17.61
C ALA A 234 49.58 -5.56 -18.14
N SER A 235 48.41 -5.96 -17.63
CA SER A 235 47.72 -7.14 -18.09
C SER A 235 47.19 -6.99 -19.53
N LEU A 236 46.60 -5.82 -19.86
CA LEU A 236 46.13 -5.50 -21.21
C LEU A 236 47.30 -5.44 -22.21
N TYR A 237 48.45 -4.85 -21.83
CA TYR A 237 49.67 -4.85 -22.65
C TYR A 237 50.05 -6.27 -22.99
N GLU A 238 50.15 -7.17 -21.99
CA GLU A 238 50.50 -8.58 -22.24
C GLU A 238 49.52 -9.27 -23.18
N GLY A 239 48.21 -9.02 -23.01
CA GLY A 239 47.15 -9.53 -23.91
C GLY A 239 47.28 -9.05 -25.34
N LEU A 240 47.60 -7.75 -25.52
CA LEU A 240 47.78 -7.13 -26.86
C LEU A 240 49.06 -7.56 -27.57
N TYR A 241 50.18 -7.66 -26.84
CA TYR A 241 51.52 -7.86 -27.44
C TYR A 241 52.12 -9.27 -27.19
N GLY A 242 51.51 -10.04 -26.26
CA GLY A 242 51.99 -11.39 -25.88
C GLY A 242 53.27 -11.35 -25.05
N ALA A 243 53.70 -10.19 -24.61
CA ALA A 243 54.88 -9.96 -23.77
C ALA A 243 54.52 -8.99 -22.63
N LYS A 244 55.21 -9.10 -21.52
CA LYS A 244 55.03 -8.15 -20.40
C LYS A 244 55.68 -6.83 -20.73
N PRO A 245 55.15 -5.70 -20.22
CA PRO A 245 55.67 -4.37 -20.57
C PRO A 245 57.07 -4.06 -20.05
N PHE A 246 57.55 -4.77 -19.02
CA PHE A 246 58.84 -4.50 -18.39
C PHE A 246 59.70 -5.76 -18.30
N ARG A 247 61.01 -5.66 -18.65
CA ARG A 247 62.02 -6.74 -18.49
C ARG A 247 62.61 -6.73 -17.07
N GLY A 248 63.06 -7.86 -16.61
CA GLY A 248 63.92 -8.07 -15.45
C GLY A 248 63.31 -9.01 -14.39
N ASP A 249 64.19 -9.71 -13.69
CA ASP A 249 63.87 -10.50 -12.53
C ASP A 249 63.31 -9.62 -11.41
N THR A 250 62.32 -10.09 -10.77
CA THR A 250 61.43 -9.36 -9.87
C THR A 250 62.07 -8.85 -8.57
N HIS A 251 63.35 -9.12 -8.34
CA HIS A 251 64.06 -8.76 -7.10
C HIS A 251 64.89 -7.47 -7.13
N SER A 252 64.93 -6.75 -8.25
CA SER A 252 65.81 -5.60 -8.44
C SER A 252 65.10 -4.40 -9.09
N ARG A 253 63.86 -4.11 -8.72
CA ARG A 253 63.10 -2.99 -9.29
C ARG A 253 63.16 -1.68 -8.48
N ASP A 254 64.22 -1.50 -7.72
CA ASP A 254 64.44 -0.27 -6.94
C ASP A 254 65.03 0.90 -7.77
N ASP A 255 65.46 0.61 -9.02
CA ASP A 255 66.06 1.61 -9.88
C ASP A 255 65.10 2.05 -10.99
N ALA A 256 65.09 3.37 -11.28
CA ALA A 256 64.24 4.00 -12.30
C ALA A 256 64.45 3.39 -13.70
N SER A 257 65.64 2.82 -13.97
CA SER A 257 65.98 2.13 -15.24
C SER A 257 65.18 0.84 -15.46
N SER A 258 64.61 0.23 -14.40
CA SER A 258 63.86 -1.01 -14.45
C SER A 258 62.41 -0.83 -15.00
N TRP A 259 61.93 0.39 -15.13
CA TRP A 259 60.62 0.74 -15.58
C TRP A 259 60.54 1.22 -17.04
N VAL A 260 61.53 0.84 -17.86
CA VAL A 260 61.52 1.13 -19.31
C VAL A 260 60.64 0.11 -20.01
N ILE A 261 59.60 0.61 -20.67
CA ILE A 261 58.64 -0.23 -21.42
C ILE A 261 59.35 -0.74 -22.69
N GLU A 262 59.35 -2.03 -22.89
CA GLU A 262 59.88 -2.65 -24.10
C GLU A 262 59.08 -2.27 -25.34
N THR A 263 59.81 -2.04 -26.43
CA THR A 263 59.16 -1.87 -27.74
C THR A 263 58.52 -3.16 -28.18
N PRO A 264 57.17 -3.21 -28.27
CA PRO A 264 56.49 -4.44 -28.63
C PRO A 264 56.80 -4.89 -30.07
N PRO A 265 56.73 -6.18 -30.41
CA PRO A 265 56.83 -6.65 -31.76
C PRO A 265 55.78 -5.96 -32.66
N ASP A 266 56.19 -5.53 -33.83
CA ASP A 266 55.35 -4.71 -34.77
C ASP A 266 54.32 -5.53 -35.55
N ASP A 267 54.25 -6.85 -35.31
CA ASP A 267 53.44 -7.82 -36.05
C ASP A 267 51.95 -7.89 -35.65
N ARG A 268 51.55 -7.27 -34.54
CA ARG A 268 50.19 -7.40 -33.97
C ARG A 268 49.17 -6.33 -34.38
N GLN A 269 49.52 -5.37 -35.20
CA GLN A 269 48.66 -4.31 -35.74
C GLN A 269 47.79 -3.59 -34.71
N VAL A 270 48.32 -3.38 -33.49
CA VAL A 270 47.62 -2.63 -32.44
C VAL A 270 47.60 -1.15 -32.84
N PRO A 271 46.39 -0.51 -32.91
CA PRO A 271 46.30 0.88 -33.33
C PRO A 271 47.01 1.85 -32.39
N ASP A 272 47.66 2.89 -32.92
CA ASP A 272 48.40 3.90 -32.16
C ASP A 272 47.60 4.60 -31.05
N TRP A 273 46.26 4.75 -31.26
CA TRP A 273 45.40 5.35 -30.26
C TRP A 273 45.28 4.45 -29.03
N LEU A 274 45.16 3.13 -29.22
CA LEU A 274 45.03 2.14 -28.15
C LEU A 274 46.39 2.03 -27.42
N ARG A 275 47.48 1.94 -28.18
CA ARG A 275 48.83 1.93 -27.63
C ARG A 275 49.10 3.12 -26.72
N ARG A 276 48.76 4.33 -27.16
CA ARG A 276 48.93 5.55 -26.35
C ARG A 276 48.18 5.53 -25.02
N ILE A 277 46.96 4.97 -25.02
CA ILE A 277 46.16 4.85 -23.79
C ILE A 277 46.85 3.88 -22.83
N VAL A 278 47.23 2.69 -23.32
CA VAL A 278 47.88 1.67 -22.46
C VAL A 278 49.18 2.17 -21.90
N LEU A 279 50.05 2.82 -22.72
CA LEU A 279 51.31 3.41 -22.27
C LEU A 279 51.11 4.53 -21.24
N LYS A 280 50.05 5.31 -21.36
CA LYS A 280 49.69 6.33 -20.36
C LYS A 280 49.43 5.69 -18.99
N GLU A 281 48.63 4.61 -18.96
CA GLU A 281 48.29 3.95 -17.69
C GLU A 281 49.45 3.15 -17.09
N LEU A 282 50.49 2.84 -17.87
CA LEU A 282 51.75 2.25 -17.43
C LEU A 282 52.77 3.29 -16.92
N SER A 283 52.36 4.55 -16.75
CA SER A 283 53.21 5.60 -16.21
C SER A 283 53.66 5.26 -14.79
N VAL A 284 54.97 5.52 -14.50
CA VAL A 284 55.57 5.29 -13.17
C VAL A 284 54.89 6.17 -12.11
N SER A 285 54.59 7.45 -12.47
CA SER A 285 53.83 8.34 -11.58
C SER A 285 52.35 8.06 -11.65
N PRO A 286 51.71 7.79 -10.52
CA PRO A 286 50.25 7.55 -10.48
C PRO A 286 49.42 8.74 -10.96
N GLU A 287 49.92 9.98 -10.81
CA GLU A 287 49.25 11.22 -11.23
C GLU A 287 49.15 11.36 -12.75
N ALA A 288 50.06 10.75 -13.48
CA ALA A 288 50.05 10.75 -14.95
C ALA A 288 49.02 9.78 -15.56
N ARG A 289 48.52 8.84 -14.76
CA ARG A 289 47.44 7.89 -15.16
C ARG A 289 46.11 8.61 -15.21
N SER A 290 45.07 7.93 -15.68
CA SER A 290 43.71 8.48 -15.70
C SER A 290 43.17 8.76 -14.28
N ALA A 291 42.43 9.83 -14.10
CA ALA A 291 41.92 10.25 -12.80
C ALA A 291 40.92 9.23 -12.20
N SER A 292 40.30 8.41 -13.02
CA SER A 292 39.42 7.31 -12.58
C SER A 292 39.43 6.17 -13.57
N PHE A 293 39.09 4.97 -13.10
CA PHE A 293 38.95 3.78 -13.93
C PHE A 293 37.88 3.95 -15.02
N ARG A 294 36.79 4.63 -14.73
CA ARG A 294 35.72 4.96 -15.69
C ARG A 294 36.23 5.86 -16.83
N GLN A 295 37.15 6.79 -16.54
CA GLN A 295 37.77 7.63 -17.56
C GLN A 295 38.66 6.80 -18.50
N LEU A 296 39.42 5.85 -17.96
CA LEU A 296 40.18 4.88 -18.74
C LEU A 296 39.27 4.07 -19.67
N LEU A 297 38.20 3.47 -19.16
CA LEU A 297 37.27 2.71 -19.97
C LEU A 297 36.61 3.56 -21.07
N THR A 298 36.27 4.79 -20.77
CA THR A 298 35.75 5.74 -21.76
C THR A 298 36.76 6.02 -22.87
N ALA A 299 38.05 6.16 -22.55
CA ALA A 299 39.10 6.34 -23.53
C ALA A 299 39.27 5.09 -24.42
N LEU A 300 39.24 3.87 -23.80
CA LEU A 300 39.31 2.59 -24.51
C LEU A 300 38.07 2.31 -25.40
N SER A 301 36.98 3.02 -25.22
CA SER A 301 35.77 2.88 -26.04
C SER A 301 35.76 3.74 -27.31
N LYS A 302 36.68 4.72 -27.43
CA LYS A 302 36.67 5.72 -28.48
C LYS A 302 37.67 5.34 -29.60
N ASP A 303 37.21 4.50 -30.57
CA ASP A 303 37.98 4.21 -31.80
C ASP A 303 37.86 5.37 -32.82
N PRO A 304 38.96 6.12 -33.10
CA PRO A 304 38.92 7.25 -34.04
C PRO A 304 38.62 6.87 -35.49
N ALA A 305 38.93 5.66 -35.90
CA ALA A 305 38.66 5.20 -37.26
C ALA A 305 37.15 4.95 -37.52
N LEU A 306 36.41 4.52 -36.52
CA LEU A 306 34.97 4.41 -36.56
C LEU A 306 34.27 5.79 -36.64
N ARG A 307 34.90 6.81 -36.08
CA ARG A 307 34.36 8.18 -36.08
C ARG A 307 34.41 8.81 -37.49
N ARG A 308 35.46 8.55 -38.24
CA ARG A 308 35.57 9.02 -39.66
C ARG A 308 34.61 8.28 -40.59
N ARG A 309 34.43 6.97 -40.43
CA ARG A 309 33.44 6.20 -41.22
C ARG A 309 32.00 6.55 -40.83
N LYS A 310 31.74 6.85 -39.55
CA LYS A 310 30.42 7.32 -39.09
C LYS A 310 30.11 8.74 -39.58
N LEU A 311 31.09 9.62 -39.71
CA LEU A 311 30.85 10.98 -40.24
C LEU A 311 30.56 10.99 -41.75
N LEU A 312 31.16 10.11 -42.55
CA LEU A 312 30.86 9.99 -43.98
C LEU A 312 29.57 9.22 -44.23
N GLY A 313 29.26 8.22 -43.42
CA GLY A 313 27.95 7.54 -43.41
C GLY A 313 26.84 8.43 -42.86
N ALA A 314 27.13 9.29 -41.86
CA ALA A 314 26.18 10.23 -41.30
C ALA A 314 25.77 11.35 -42.25
N ALA A 315 26.67 11.80 -43.14
CA ALA A 315 26.36 12.81 -44.16
C ALA A 315 25.43 12.25 -45.28
N ALA A 316 25.66 11.00 -45.67
CA ALA A 316 24.75 10.30 -46.61
C ALA A 316 23.44 9.85 -45.96
N ALA A 317 23.51 9.41 -44.68
CA ALA A 317 22.34 9.09 -43.88
C ALA A 317 21.54 10.34 -43.50
N ALA A 318 22.20 11.48 -43.25
CA ALA A 318 21.54 12.76 -42.93
C ALA A 318 20.71 13.29 -44.11
N LEU A 319 21.15 13.09 -45.34
CA LEU A 319 20.35 13.44 -46.55
C LEU A 319 19.20 12.44 -46.77
N GLY A 320 19.42 11.16 -46.46
CA GLY A 320 18.37 10.14 -46.53
C GLY A 320 17.38 10.29 -45.35
N VAL A 321 17.89 10.58 -44.15
CA VAL A 321 17.09 10.85 -42.95
C VAL A 321 16.34 12.19 -43.08
N LEU A 322 16.93 13.22 -43.73
CA LEU A 322 16.21 14.48 -43.96
C LEU A 322 15.05 14.27 -44.94
N ALA A 323 15.21 13.45 -45.96
CA ALA A 323 14.12 13.08 -46.88
C ALA A 323 13.09 12.17 -46.22
N LEU A 324 13.53 11.21 -45.38
CA LEU A 324 12.65 10.39 -44.56
C LEU A 324 12.00 11.22 -43.43
N PHE A 325 12.73 12.14 -42.81
CA PHE A 325 12.21 13.01 -41.75
C PHE A 325 11.23 14.06 -42.29
N VAL A 326 11.45 14.58 -43.50
CA VAL A 326 10.49 15.46 -44.18
C VAL A 326 9.27 14.65 -44.65
N GLY A 327 9.49 13.42 -45.14
CA GLY A 327 8.42 12.50 -45.49
C GLY A 327 7.63 12.01 -44.27
N ASP A 328 8.34 11.62 -43.19
CA ASP A 328 7.74 11.18 -41.93
C ASP A 328 7.04 12.34 -41.23
N ARG A 329 7.62 13.54 -41.17
CA ARG A 329 6.95 14.74 -40.67
C ARG A 329 5.75 15.16 -41.49
N TYR A 330 5.78 14.97 -42.79
CA TYR A 330 4.62 15.25 -43.65
C TYR A 330 3.51 14.21 -43.46
N LEU A 331 3.87 12.93 -43.23
CA LEU A 331 2.93 11.87 -42.89
C LEU A 331 2.45 11.98 -41.43
N ALA A 332 3.36 12.28 -40.48
CA ALA A 332 3.05 12.50 -39.08
C ALA A 332 2.16 13.74 -38.87
N SER A 333 2.43 14.83 -39.58
CA SER A 333 1.57 16.04 -39.52
C SER A 333 0.15 15.79 -40.07
N ARG A 334 0.01 14.89 -41.04
CA ARG A 334 -1.32 14.40 -41.46
C ARG A 334 -1.95 13.48 -40.44
N GLY A 335 -1.19 12.63 -39.76
CA GLY A 335 -1.65 11.76 -38.69
C GLY A 335 -2.03 12.55 -37.43
N GLU A 336 -1.22 13.54 -37.07
CA GLU A 336 -1.52 14.46 -35.96
C GLU A 336 -2.76 15.32 -36.21
N ALA A 337 -2.97 15.77 -37.46
CA ALA A 337 -4.17 16.52 -37.84
C ALA A 337 -5.47 15.70 -37.68
N LEU A 338 -5.41 14.37 -37.79
CA LEU A 338 -6.55 13.48 -37.55
C LEU A 338 -6.85 13.34 -36.03
N CYS A 339 -5.85 13.56 -35.17
CA CYS A 339 -5.97 13.47 -33.69
C CYS A 339 -6.13 14.87 -33.04
N GLN A 340 -6.18 15.94 -33.81
CA GLN A 340 -6.47 17.32 -33.38
C GLN A 340 -7.99 17.55 -33.28
N ASN A 341 -8.37 18.54 -32.47
CA ASN A 341 -9.77 18.92 -32.22
C ASN A 341 -10.61 17.90 -31.40
N VAL A 342 -9.98 17.07 -30.60
CA VAL A 342 -10.73 16.21 -29.67
C VAL A 342 -11.50 17.03 -28.64
N ASP A 343 -10.99 18.19 -28.27
CA ASP A 343 -11.61 19.18 -27.40
C ASP A 343 -12.93 19.75 -27.97
N ALA A 344 -13.10 19.79 -29.28
CA ALA A 344 -14.36 20.16 -29.89
C ALA A 344 -15.53 19.23 -29.49
N ARG A 345 -15.26 18.03 -29.07
CA ARG A 345 -16.27 17.08 -28.56
C ARG A 345 -16.82 17.48 -27.19
N LEU A 346 -16.14 18.37 -26.48
CA LEU A 346 -16.63 18.95 -25.23
C LEU A 346 -17.64 20.10 -25.45
N ALA A 347 -17.88 20.53 -26.70
CA ALA A 347 -18.86 21.55 -27.01
C ALA A 347 -20.25 21.15 -26.50
N ASN A 348 -20.93 22.07 -25.82
CA ASN A 348 -22.20 21.87 -25.14
C ASN A 348 -22.19 20.82 -24.00
N ILE A 349 -21.01 20.35 -23.60
CA ILE A 349 -20.83 19.46 -22.44
C ILE A 349 -20.07 20.20 -21.35
N TRP A 350 -18.87 20.72 -21.68
CA TRP A 350 -18.00 21.43 -20.76
C TRP A 350 -17.28 22.59 -21.47
N ASP A 351 -18.04 23.55 -21.97
CA ASP A 351 -17.55 24.79 -22.56
C ASP A 351 -17.89 26.00 -21.69
N ALA A 352 -17.46 27.20 -22.13
CA ALA A 352 -17.67 28.43 -21.37
C ALA A 352 -19.17 28.75 -21.15
N THR A 353 -20.00 28.49 -22.13
CA THR A 353 -21.45 28.72 -22.06
C THR A 353 -22.09 27.76 -21.05
N ARG A 354 -21.71 26.51 -21.10
CA ARG A 354 -22.21 25.46 -20.18
C ARG A 354 -21.81 25.75 -18.74
N LYS A 355 -20.55 26.13 -18.51
CA LYS A 355 -20.05 26.53 -17.20
C LYS A 355 -20.85 27.69 -16.61
N ALA A 356 -21.09 28.74 -17.42
CA ALA A 356 -21.85 29.90 -16.98
C ALA A 356 -23.31 29.54 -16.62
N ALA A 357 -23.94 28.67 -17.44
CA ALA A 357 -25.30 28.20 -17.18
C ALA A 357 -25.40 27.39 -15.87
N MET A 358 -24.45 26.48 -15.64
CA MET A 358 -24.39 25.71 -14.40
C MET A 358 -24.14 26.58 -13.17
N GLN A 359 -23.19 27.52 -13.26
CA GLN A 359 -22.92 28.46 -12.18
C GLN A 359 -24.18 29.26 -11.82
N ALA A 360 -24.88 29.76 -12.83
CA ALA A 360 -26.14 30.52 -12.62
C ALA A 360 -27.20 29.64 -11.96
N SER A 361 -27.34 28.38 -12.38
CA SER A 361 -28.30 27.42 -11.82
C SER A 361 -27.99 27.11 -10.36
N PHE A 362 -26.72 26.86 -9.99
CA PHE A 362 -26.30 26.67 -8.61
C PHE A 362 -26.60 27.86 -7.71
N LEU A 363 -26.20 29.04 -8.15
CA LEU A 363 -26.42 30.30 -7.41
C LEU A 363 -27.90 30.69 -7.28
N ALA A 364 -28.75 30.25 -8.22
CA ALA A 364 -30.20 30.48 -8.18
C ALA A 364 -30.87 29.78 -6.98
N THR A 365 -30.25 28.73 -6.40
CA THR A 365 -30.75 28.07 -5.19
C THR A 365 -30.64 28.94 -3.93
N ARG A 366 -29.80 29.99 -3.96
CA ARG A 366 -29.58 30.96 -2.88
C ARG A 366 -29.06 30.32 -1.58
N LYS A 367 -28.48 29.13 -1.67
CA LYS A 367 -27.89 28.44 -0.50
C LYS A 367 -26.48 28.96 -0.22
N ALA A 368 -26.12 29.03 1.06
CA ALA A 368 -24.81 29.54 1.47
C ALA A 368 -23.63 28.74 0.87
N TYR A 369 -23.80 27.45 0.69
CA TYR A 369 -22.77 26.54 0.13
C TYR A 369 -22.75 26.50 -1.42
N ALA A 370 -23.70 27.08 -2.12
CA ALA A 370 -23.84 26.95 -3.58
C ALA A 370 -22.59 27.43 -4.35
N ALA A 371 -21.97 28.51 -3.89
CA ALA A 371 -20.75 29.03 -4.52
C ALA A 371 -19.55 28.12 -4.32
N ASP A 372 -19.43 27.49 -3.15
CA ASP A 372 -18.36 26.55 -2.83
C ASP A 372 -18.55 25.23 -3.58
N ALA A 373 -19.78 24.73 -3.62
CA ALA A 373 -20.15 23.56 -4.39
C ALA A 373 -19.83 23.74 -5.88
N TRP A 374 -20.15 24.90 -6.46
CA TRP A 374 -19.81 25.25 -7.84
C TRP A 374 -18.29 25.20 -8.06
N ARG A 375 -17.51 25.85 -7.19
CA ARG A 375 -16.03 25.87 -7.33
C ARG A 375 -15.42 24.48 -7.28
N ALA A 376 -15.90 23.63 -6.40
CA ALA A 376 -15.46 22.23 -6.31
C ALA A 376 -15.81 21.44 -7.57
N VAL A 377 -17.03 21.55 -8.06
CA VAL A 377 -17.51 20.91 -9.29
C VAL A 377 -16.71 21.40 -10.51
N GLU A 378 -16.49 22.70 -10.64
CA GLU A 378 -15.73 23.27 -11.74
C GLU A 378 -14.28 22.76 -11.73
N ALA A 379 -13.62 22.77 -10.58
CA ALA A 379 -12.25 22.29 -10.45
C ALA A 379 -12.11 20.80 -10.83
N PHE A 380 -13.05 19.98 -10.35
CA PHE A 380 -13.08 18.55 -10.67
C PHE A 380 -13.29 18.32 -12.17
N LEU A 381 -14.35 18.90 -12.75
CA LEU A 381 -14.67 18.69 -14.17
C LEU A 381 -13.60 19.26 -15.10
N ASN A 382 -12.92 20.36 -14.73
CA ASN A 382 -11.78 20.86 -15.49
C ASN A 382 -10.64 19.86 -15.54
N THR A 383 -10.37 19.17 -14.44
CA THR A 383 -9.33 18.14 -14.34
C THR A 383 -9.74 16.90 -15.11
N TYR A 384 -10.96 16.43 -14.90
CA TYR A 384 -11.51 15.23 -15.54
C TYR A 384 -11.58 15.37 -17.07
N THR A 385 -12.13 16.47 -17.57
CA THR A 385 -12.26 16.68 -19.03
C THR A 385 -10.91 16.89 -19.72
N ARG A 386 -9.95 17.52 -19.03
CA ARG A 386 -8.57 17.61 -19.54
C ARG A 386 -7.94 16.22 -19.67
N ALA A 387 -8.06 15.38 -18.64
CA ALA A 387 -7.56 14.02 -18.68
C ALA A 387 -8.28 13.18 -19.76
N TRP A 388 -9.58 13.39 -19.97
CA TRP A 388 -10.34 12.76 -21.03
C TRP A 388 -9.81 13.13 -22.44
N VAL A 389 -9.55 14.42 -22.69
CA VAL A 389 -8.96 14.90 -23.94
C VAL A 389 -7.58 14.27 -24.14
N GLU A 390 -6.74 14.31 -23.12
CA GLU A 390 -5.39 13.74 -23.17
C GLU A 390 -5.41 12.26 -23.51
N GLN A 391 -6.22 11.46 -22.83
CA GLN A 391 -6.34 10.02 -23.12
C GLN A 391 -6.91 9.74 -24.52
N SER A 392 -7.86 10.57 -24.97
CA SER A 392 -8.44 10.43 -26.32
C SER A 392 -7.39 10.74 -27.41
N VAL A 393 -6.59 11.78 -27.21
CA VAL A 393 -5.46 12.11 -28.11
C VAL A 393 -4.41 11.00 -28.07
N GLN A 394 -4.04 10.52 -26.87
CA GLN A 394 -3.07 9.42 -26.73
C GLN A 394 -3.54 8.15 -27.43
N ALA A 395 -4.80 7.77 -27.32
CA ALA A 395 -5.35 6.59 -28.00
C ALA A 395 -5.25 6.74 -29.54
N CYS A 396 -5.62 7.91 -30.06
CA CYS A 396 -5.53 8.21 -31.49
C CYS A 396 -4.07 8.21 -31.98
N VAL A 397 -3.17 8.90 -31.27
CA VAL A 397 -1.74 9.02 -31.63
C VAL A 397 -1.03 7.67 -31.56
N ALA A 398 -1.29 6.86 -30.53
CA ALA A 398 -0.70 5.52 -30.39
C ALA A 398 -1.07 4.61 -31.57
N THR A 399 -2.28 4.76 -32.13
CA THR A 399 -2.74 3.95 -33.26
C THR A 399 -2.39 4.58 -34.63
N ARG A 400 -2.76 5.85 -34.83
CA ARG A 400 -2.69 6.49 -36.18
C ARG A 400 -1.32 7.08 -36.51
N VAL A 401 -0.55 7.45 -35.48
CA VAL A 401 0.75 8.11 -35.67
C VAL A 401 1.90 7.15 -35.37
N ARG A 402 1.86 6.47 -34.19
CA ARG A 402 2.95 5.61 -33.74
C ARG A 402 2.81 4.15 -34.17
N GLY A 403 1.61 3.70 -34.55
CA GLY A 403 1.36 2.31 -34.93
C GLY A 403 1.59 1.29 -33.80
N GLU A 404 1.55 1.74 -32.53
CA GLU A 404 1.78 0.92 -31.34
C GLU A 404 0.56 0.05 -31.00
N GLN A 405 -0.61 0.42 -31.52
CA GLN A 405 -1.90 -0.20 -31.22
C GLN A 405 -2.68 -0.47 -32.51
N SER A 406 -3.54 -1.49 -32.49
CA SER A 406 -4.44 -1.79 -33.60
C SER A 406 -5.66 -0.87 -33.65
N ASP A 407 -6.35 -0.82 -34.79
CA ASP A 407 -7.62 -0.12 -34.95
C ASP A 407 -8.71 -0.68 -34.03
N GLU A 408 -8.66 -1.96 -33.72
CA GLU A 408 -9.57 -2.61 -32.76
C GLU A 408 -9.37 -2.03 -31.34
N VAL A 409 -8.13 -1.90 -30.89
CA VAL A 409 -7.80 -1.27 -29.59
C VAL A 409 -8.24 0.17 -29.56
N LEU A 410 -8.03 0.93 -30.64
CA LEU A 410 -8.53 2.31 -30.73
C LEU A 410 -10.05 2.36 -30.59
N SER A 411 -10.77 1.45 -31.26
CA SER A 411 -12.23 1.37 -31.20
C SER A 411 -12.71 1.11 -29.77
N LEU A 412 -12.07 0.15 -29.05
CA LEU A 412 -12.41 -0.17 -27.67
C LEU A 412 -12.13 1.00 -26.73
N ARG A 413 -10.96 1.64 -26.83
CA ARG A 413 -10.61 2.81 -26.04
C ARG A 413 -11.56 3.99 -26.30
N THR A 414 -11.88 4.23 -27.57
CA THR A 414 -12.82 5.29 -27.96
C THR A 414 -14.21 5.04 -27.39
N ALA A 415 -14.73 3.82 -27.51
CA ALA A 415 -16.03 3.45 -26.94
C ALA A 415 -16.08 3.63 -25.42
N CYS A 416 -15.00 3.26 -24.72
CA CYS A 416 -14.87 3.48 -23.28
C CYS A 416 -14.91 4.98 -22.97
N LEU A 417 -14.06 5.79 -23.63
CA LEU A 417 -14.00 7.24 -23.41
C LEU A 417 -15.31 7.95 -23.78
N ASP A 418 -16.02 7.48 -24.79
CA ASP A 418 -17.33 8.00 -25.21
C ASP A 418 -18.39 7.77 -24.13
N SER A 419 -18.38 6.58 -23.52
CA SER A 419 -19.24 6.28 -22.37
C SER A 419 -18.98 7.24 -21.20
N ARG A 420 -17.71 7.53 -20.90
CA ARG A 420 -17.34 8.50 -19.85
C ARG A 420 -17.82 9.92 -20.18
N LEU A 421 -17.70 10.31 -21.43
CA LEU A 421 -18.18 11.63 -21.88
C LEU A 421 -19.72 11.72 -21.80
N GLN A 422 -20.44 10.65 -22.04
CA GLN A 422 -21.89 10.59 -21.86
C GLN A 422 -22.28 10.78 -20.38
N GLU A 423 -21.55 10.19 -19.44
CA GLU A 423 -21.78 10.43 -18.01
C GLU A 423 -21.59 11.92 -17.64
N VAL A 424 -20.51 12.54 -18.14
CA VAL A 424 -20.28 13.98 -17.93
C VAL A 424 -21.42 14.80 -18.53
N ARG A 425 -21.86 14.48 -19.76
CA ARG A 425 -22.97 15.18 -20.41
C ARG A 425 -24.24 15.08 -19.58
N ALA A 426 -24.65 13.87 -19.19
CA ALA A 426 -25.86 13.66 -18.41
C ALA A 426 -25.83 14.43 -17.08
N LEU A 427 -24.67 14.42 -16.40
CA LEU A 427 -24.51 15.15 -15.15
C LEU A 427 -24.54 16.67 -15.34
N THR A 428 -23.89 17.21 -16.38
CA THR A 428 -23.94 18.65 -16.68
C THR A 428 -25.31 19.09 -17.16
N ASP A 429 -26.06 18.24 -17.88
CA ASP A 429 -27.45 18.48 -18.29
C ASP A 429 -28.36 18.59 -17.04
N LEU A 430 -28.21 17.67 -16.09
CA LEU A 430 -28.91 17.69 -14.81
C LEU A 430 -28.64 18.99 -14.04
N PHE A 431 -27.34 19.35 -13.93
CA PHE A 431 -26.92 20.57 -13.21
C PHE A 431 -27.45 21.87 -13.85
N VAL A 432 -27.62 21.91 -15.15
CA VAL A 432 -28.25 23.10 -15.83
C VAL A 432 -29.74 23.11 -15.66
N ALA A 433 -30.41 21.99 -15.86
CA ALA A 433 -31.86 21.95 -15.96
C ALA A 433 -32.57 21.81 -14.62
N HIS A 434 -31.96 21.16 -13.65
CA HIS A 434 -32.60 20.70 -12.42
C HIS A 434 -31.73 20.85 -11.15
N ALA A 435 -30.92 21.92 -11.08
CA ALA A 435 -30.11 22.21 -9.91
C ALA A 435 -31.00 22.74 -8.75
N ASP A 436 -31.75 21.88 -8.12
CA ASP A 436 -32.38 22.20 -6.85
C ASP A 436 -31.39 22.07 -5.67
N ASP A 437 -31.89 22.30 -4.48
CA ASP A 437 -31.11 22.27 -3.24
C ASP A 437 -30.37 20.93 -3.06
N GLU A 438 -31.05 19.80 -3.27
CA GLU A 438 -30.47 18.47 -3.11
C GLU A 438 -29.38 18.19 -4.15
N VAL A 439 -29.61 18.53 -5.40
CA VAL A 439 -28.64 18.37 -6.50
C VAL A 439 -27.39 19.20 -6.24
N VAL A 440 -27.53 20.47 -5.84
CA VAL A 440 -26.36 21.32 -5.56
C VAL A 440 -25.59 20.81 -4.35
N ARG A 441 -26.25 20.41 -3.29
CA ARG A 441 -25.64 19.86 -2.09
C ARG A 441 -24.82 18.60 -2.38
N ARG A 442 -25.35 17.70 -3.22
CA ARG A 442 -24.70 16.43 -3.59
C ARG A 442 -23.81 16.53 -4.83
N SER A 443 -23.68 17.70 -5.42
CA SER A 443 -22.92 17.87 -6.67
C SER A 443 -21.46 17.42 -6.57
N GLY A 444 -20.82 17.65 -5.43
CA GLY A 444 -19.46 17.17 -5.16
C GLY A 444 -19.38 15.63 -5.16
N ALA A 445 -20.31 14.95 -4.52
CA ALA A 445 -20.39 13.48 -4.56
C ALA A 445 -20.69 12.99 -5.98
N ALA A 446 -21.61 13.63 -6.69
CA ALA A 446 -22.01 13.27 -8.04
C ALA A 446 -20.85 13.37 -9.06
N VAL A 447 -20.00 14.39 -8.98
CA VAL A 447 -18.83 14.48 -9.86
C VAL A 447 -17.75 13.44 -9.49
N ASN A 448 -17.58 13.12 -8.19
CA ASN A 448 -16.65 12.07 -7.75
C ASN A 448 -17.15 10.65 -8.10
N ALA A 449 -18.45 10.46 -8.30
CA ALA A 449 -19.04 9.20 -8.77
C ALA A 449 -18.91 8.98 -10.29
N LEU A 450 -18.35 9.93 -11.04
CA LEU A 450 -18.01 9.73 -12.45
C LEU A 450 -17.00 8.59 -12.59
N SER A 451 -17.24 7.73 -13.56
CA SER A 451 -16.40 6.57 -13.80
C SER A 451 -14.98 6.97 -14.21
N GLU A 452 -13.97 6.27 -13.66
CA GLU A 452 -12.57 6.59 -13.91
C GLU A 452 -12.16 6.41 -15.38
N LEU A 453 -11.28 7.30 -15.83
CA LEU A 453 -10.71 7.27 -17.18
C LEU A 453 -9.60 6.23 -17.32
N GLN A 454 -8.92 5.85 -16.21
CA GLN A 454 -7.75 4.97 -16.24
C GLN A 454 -8.08 3.60 -16.85
N GLY A 455 -9.26 3.05 -16.57
CA GLY A 455 -9.73 1.80 -17.17
C GLY A 455 -9.84 1.83 -18.70
N CYS A 456 -9.96 3.03 -19.32
CA CYS A 456 -9.94 3.17 -20.78
C CYS A 456 -8.53 3.08 -21.41
N SER A 457 -7.49 3.05 -20.58
CA SER A 457 -6.10 2.84 -21.01
C SER A 457 -5.61 1.43 -20.78
N ASP A 458 -6.31 0.63 -20.00
CA ASP A 458 -5.98 -0.77 -19.73
C ASP A 458 -6.45 -1.65 -20.89
N ILE A 459 -5.51 -1.94 -21.78
CA ILE A 459 -5.78 -2.73 -22.99
C ILE A 459 -6.18 -4.16 -22.64
N ALA A 460 -5.62 -4.76 -21.58
CA ALA A 460 -5.94 -6.11 -21.15
C ALA A 460 -7.39 -6.18 -20.63
N ALA A 461 -7.78 -5.23 -19.77
CA ALA A 461 -9.15 -5.12 -19.29
C ALA A 461 -10.14 -4.82 -20.42
N LEU A 462 -9.78 -3.97 -21.38
CA LEU A 462 -10.63 -3.68 -22.54
C LEU A 462 -10.85 -4.89 -23.46
N HIS A 463 -9.84 -5.74 -23.64
CA HIS A 463 -9.98 -7.00 -24.39
C HIS A 463 -10.74 -8.08 -23.61
N ALA A 464 -10.65 -8.06 -22.29
CA ALA A 464 -11.41 -8.96 -21.42
C ALA A 464 -12.91 -8.62 -21.37
N ARG A 465 -13.28 -7.39 -21.74
CA ARG A 465 -14.68 -6.97 -21.83
C ARG A 465 -15.42 -7.74 -22.90
N VAL A 466 -16.70 -7.96 -22.61
CA VAL A 466 -17.59 -8.69 -23.50
C VAL A 466 -17.68 -8.00 -24.86
N LYS A 467 -17.60 -8.80 -25.93
CA LYS A 467 -17.66 -8.29 -27.31
C LYS A 467 -18.95 -7.48 -27.55
N PRO A 468 -18.85 -6.32 -28.21
CA PRO A 468 -20.03 -5.55 -28.58
C PRO A 468 -20.96 -6.38 -29.46
N PRO A 469 -22.28 -6.08 -29.48
CA PRO A 469 -23.23 -6.79 -30.29
C PRO A 469 -22.82 -6.83 -31.77
N ALA A 470 -22.99 -7.96 -32.43
CA ALA A 470 -22.61 -8.13 -33.85
C ALA A 470 -23.46 -7.25 -34.76
N SER A 471 -24.75 -7.10 -34.48
CA SER A 471 -25.70 -6.27 -35.26
C SER A 471 -25.50 -4.78 -35.01
N ALA A 472 -25.42 -3.99 -36.06
CA ALA A 472 -25.39 -2.53 -36.00
C ALA A 472 -26.68 -1.95 -35.39
N GLU A 473 -27.83 -2.61 -35.59
CA GLU A 473 -29.09 -2.22 -35.00
C GLU A 473 -29.08 -2.41 -33.49
N THR A 474 -28.65 -3.60 -33.02
CA THR A 474 -28.53 -3.88 -31.60
C THR A 474 -27.54 -2.93 -30.94
N ARG A 475 -26.42 -2.59 -31.59
CA ARG A 475 -25.46 -1.58 -31.08
C ARG A 475 -26.12 -0.24 -30.86
N ARG A 476 -26.90 0.27 -31.83
CA ARG A 476 -27.61 1.54 -31.67
C ARG A 476 -28.60 1.51 -30.50
N GLN A 477 -29.30 0.40 -30.30
CA GLN A 477 -30.23 0.25 -29.18
C GLN A 477 -29.49 0.18 -27.84
N VAL A 478 -28.34 -0.53 -27.76
CA VAL A 478 -27.47 -0.54 -26.58
C VAL A 478 -27.00 0.87 -26.24
N ASP A 479 -26.50 1.62 -27.24
CA ASP A 479 -26.03 2.99 -27.04
C ASP A 479 -27.16 3.93 -26.55
N ALA A 480 -28.36 3.76 -27.09
CA ALA A 480 -29.52 4.53 -26.67
C ALA A 480 -29.93 4.23 -25.21
N ILE A 481 -29.88 2.97 -24.78
CA ILE A 481 -30.16 2.59 -23.40
C ILE A 481 -29.05 3.09 -22.47
N ARG A 482 -27.78 2.97 -22.85
CA ARG A 482 -26.65 3.51 -22.06
C ARG A 482 -26.74 5.02 -21.87
N ALA A 483 -27.19 5.77 -22.89
CA ALA A 483 -27.42 7.20 -22.72
C ALA A 483 -28.43 7.50 -21.62
N LYS A 484 -29.56 6.80 -21.62
CA LYS A 484 -30.59 6.92 -20.57
C LYS A 484 -30.11 6.38 -19.19
N LEU A 485 -29.26 5.35 -19.20
CA LEU A 485 -28.63 4.83 -17.99
C LEU A 485 -27.73 5.92 -17.37
N ALA A 486 -26.98 6.66 -18.19
CA ALA A 486 -26.15 7.78 -17.73
C ALA A 486 -27.02 8.91 -17.12
N GLU A 487 -28.19 9.20 -17.70
CA GLU A 487 -29.16 10.16 -17.14
C GLU A 487 -29.68 9.68 -15.76
N ALA A 488 -30.10 8.40 -15.67
CA ALA A 488 -30.56 7.82 -14.42
C ALA A 488 -29.45 7.81 -13.35
N LYS A 489 -28.20 7.51 -13.76
CA LYS A 489 -27.01 7.58 -12.90
C LYS A 489 -26.81 9.01 -12.37
N ALA A 490 -26.84 10.02 -13.22
CA ALA A 490 -26.68 11.41 -12.81
C ALA A 490 -27.76 11.82 -11.76
N VAL A 491 -29.00 11.39 -11.96
CA VAL A 491 -30.10 11.64 -11.02
C VAL A 491 -29.85 10.96 -9.68
N GLY A 492 -29.47 9.67 -9.67
CA GLY A 492 -29.20 8.90 -8.47
C GLY A 492 -27.98 9.41 -7.69
N ASP A 493 -26.86 9.63 -8.36
CA ASP A 493 -25.63 10.17 -7.74
C ASP A 493 -25.86 11.59 -7.14
N SER A 494 -26.87 12.32 -7.66
CA SER A 494 -27.32 13.60 -7.10
C SER A 494 -28.28 13.43 -5.91
N GLY A 495 -28.53 12.21 -5.42
CA GLY A 495 -29.33 11.90 -4.24
C GLY A 495 -30.78 11.52 -4.50
N LYS A 496 -31.29 11.70 -5.72
CA LYS A 496 -32.68 11.40 -6.08
C LYS A 496 -32.92 9.92 -6.38
N ASN A 497 -32.56 9.05 -5.41
CA ASN A 497 -32.55 7.61 -5.59
C ASN A 497 -33.90 7.03 -6.03
N LYS A 498 -35.01 7.47 -5.44
CA LYS A 498 -36.37 7.03 -5.87
C LYS A 498 -36.66 7.36 -7.34
N GLN A 499 -36.24 8.55 -7.78
CA GLN A 499 -36.41 8.97 -9.17
C GLN A 499 -35.49 8.19 -10.11
N ALA A 500 -34.25 7.94 -9.70
CA ALA A 500 -33.32 7.10 -10.46
C ALA A 500 -33.86 5.67 -10.64
N VAL A 501 -34.37 5.06 -9.58
CA VAL A 501 -35.01 3.72 -9.63
C VAL A 501 -36.19 3.72 -10.62
N ALA A 502 -37.07 4.73 -10.58
CA ALA A 502 -38.19 4.84 -11.51
C ALA A 502 -37.75 5.00 -12.98
N LEU A 503 -36.58 5.62 -13.23
CA LEU A 503 -36.00 5.71 -14.57
C LEU A 503 -35.35 4.39 -15.01
N LEU A 504 -34.76 3.63 -14.07
CA LEU A 504 -34.03 2.39 -14.36
C LEU A 504 -34.96 1.20 -14.60
N GLU A 505 -36.10 1.15 -13.96
CA GLU A 505 -37.04 0.01 -14.07
C GLU A 505 -37.47 -0.30 -15.51
N PRO A 506 -37.93 0.68 -16.34
CA PRO A 506 -38.23 0.42 -17.74
C PRO A 506 -36.98 0.13 -18.58
N LEU A 507 -35.82 0.65 -18.21
CA LEU A 507 -34.54 0.34 -18.90
C LEU A 507 -34.12 -1.10 -18.65
N GLY A 508 -34.33 -1.63 -17.43
CA GLY A 508 -34.06 -3.04 -17.12
C GLY A 508 -34.90 -3.99 -17.97
N GLN A 509 -36.20 -3.66 -18.20
CA GLN A 509 -37.05 -4.43 -19.08
C GLN A 509 -36.61 -4.34 -20.56
N GLN A 510 -36.21 -3.14 -21.02
CA GLN A 510 -35.72 -2.96 -22.38
C GLN A 510 -34.40 -3.74 -22.61
N ALA A 511 -33.46 -3.67 -21.65
CA ALA A 511 -32.20 -4.39 -21.71
C ALA A 511 -32.41 -5.92 -21.72
N HIS A 512 -33.31 -6.41 -20.90
CA HIS A 512 -33.69 -7.83 -20.87
C HIS A 512 -34.29 -8.27 -22.22
N THR A 513 -35.24 -7.50 -22.77
CA THR A 513 -35.87 -7.81 -24.07
C THR A 513 -34.85 -7.81 -25.22
N LEU A 514 -33.82 -6.96 -25.14
CA LEU A 514 -32.74 -6.90 -26.13
C LEU A 514 -31.86 -8.16 -26.12
N GLY A 515 -31.80 -8.88 -24.98
CA GLY A 515 -31.04 -10.10 -24.83
C GLY A 515 -29.52 -9.93 -24.80
N TYR A 516 -29.03 -8.71 -24.59
CA TYR A 516 -27.60 -8.44 -24.47
C TYR A 516 -27.24 -8.34 -22.98
N LEU A 517 -26.82 -9.48 -22.39
CA LEU A 517 -26.55 -9.66 -20.96
C LEU A 517 -25.69 -8.60 -20.30
N PRO A 518 -24.59 -8.09 -20.93
CA PRO A 518 -23.77 -7.05 -20.31
C PRO A 518 -24.57 -5.79 -20.01
N LEU A 519 -25.43 -5.34 -20.92
CA LEU A 519 -26.27 -4.18 -20.72
C LEU A 519 -27.33 -4.41 -19.64
N GLU A 520 -27.93 -5.62 -19.62
CA GLU A 520 -28.86 -5.98 -18.57
C GLU A 520 -28.21 -5.92 -17.20
N ALA A 521 -26.98 -6.45 -17.08
CA ALA A 521 -26.20 -6.40 -15.85
C ALA A 521 -25.85 -4.95 -15.44
N GLU A 522 -25.43 -4.09 -16.40
CA GLU A 522 -25.15 -2.67 -16.14
C GLU A 522 -26.37 -1.93 -15.56
N VAL A 523 -27.54 -2.14 -16.13
CA VAL A 523 -28.77 -1.47 -15.68
C VAL A 523 -29.22 -1.99 -14.31
N LEU A 524 -29.20 -3.31 -14.10
CA LEU A 524 -29.62 -3.95 -12.86
C LEU A 524 -28.69 -3.64 -11.69
N GLU A 525 -27.37 -3.54 -11.92
CA GLU A 525 -26.40 -3.16 -10.91
C GLU A 525 -26.66 -1.72 -10.43
N ARG A 526 -26.90 -0.79 -11.35
CA ARG A 526 -27.28 0.58 -10.99
C ARG A 526 -28.63 0.65 -10.30
N GLN A 527 -29.60 -0.15 -10.74
CA GLN A 527 -30.89 -0.28 -10.06
C GLN A 527 -30.72 -0.77 -8.63
N ALA A 528 -29.93 -1.84 -8.42
CA ALA A 528 -29.67 -2.38 -7.09
C ALA A 528 -29.03 -1.34 -6.17
N HIS A 529 -28.03 -0.61 -6.69
CA HIS A 529 -27.32 0.41 -5.94
C HIS A 529 -28.26 1.51 -5.41
N TYR A 530 -29.07 2.13 -6.26
CA TYR A 530 -30.00 3.17 -5.78
C TYR A 530 -31.16 2.61 -4.99
N GLN A 531 -31.58 1.38 -5.29
CA GLN A 531 -32.66 0.70 -4.59
C GLN A 531 -32.27 0.28 -3.17
N SER A 532 -30.99 0.04 -2.89
CA SER A 532 -30.50 -0.31 -1.55
C SER A 532 -30.82 0.76 -0.49
N THR A 533 -30.99 2.01 -0.92
CA THR A 533 -31.43 3.11 -0.03
C THR A 533 -32.96 3.31 0.04
N VAL A 534 -33.73 2.64 -0.83
CA VAL A 534 -35.18 2.80 -0.95
C VAL A 534 -35.90 1.57 -0.42
N ASP A 535 -35.48 0.39 -0.84
CA ASP A 535 -36.06 -0.92 -0.46
C ASP A 535 -35.00 -2.02 -0.64
N LEU A 536 -34.46 -2.51 0.48
CA LEU A 536 -33.42 -3.53 0.51
C LEU A 536 -33.85 -4.87 -0.10
N HIS A 537 -35.12 -5.27 0.05
CA HIS A 537 -35.62 -6.56 -0.49
C HIS A 537 -35.72 -6.53 -2.02
N LEU A 538 -36.06 -5.37 -2.59
CA LEU A 538 -36.02 -5.21 -4.05
C LEU A 538 -34.60 -5.05 -4.56
N ALA A 539 -33.73 -4.40 -3.80
CA ALA A 539 -32.32 -4.23 -4.14
C ALA A 539 -31.60 -5.59 -4.25
N VAL A 540 -31.80 -6.50 -3.30
CA VAL A 540 -31.25 -7.87 -3.37
C VAL A 540 -31.59 -8.54 -4.68
N LYS A 541 -32.89 -8.52 -5.09
CA LYS A 541 -33.33 -9.17 -6.33
C LYS A 541 -32.67 -8.57 -7.59
N ALA A 542 -32.52 -7.27 -7.60
CA ALA A 542 -31.86 -6.58 -8.70
C ALA A 542 -30.35 -6.93 -8.73
N ALA A 543 -29.69 -6.94 -7.58
CA ALA A 543 -28.27 -7.25 -7.47
C ALA A 543 -27.96 -8.73 -7.82
N GLU A 544 -28.79 -9.68 -7.41
CA GLU A 544 -28.65 -11.10 -7.77
C GLU A 544 -28.79 -11.30 -9.28
N ARG A 545 -29.75 -10.66 -9.91
CA ARG A 545 -29.90 -10.69 -11.37
C ARG A 545 -28.71 -10.02 -12.06
N ALA A 546 -28.23 -8.89 -11.53
CA ALA A 546 -27.05 -8.22 -12.05
C ALA A 546 -25.82 -9.12 -11.99
N ALA A 547 -25.56 -9.73 -10.83
CA ALA A 547 -24.46 -10.67 -10.65
C ALA A 547 -24.57 -11.88 -11.59
N GLY A 548 -25.77 -12.47 -11.72
CA GLY A 548 -26.01 -13.58 -12.63
C GLY A 548 -25.77 -13.22 -14.08
N ALA A 549 -26.27 -12.09 -14.57
CA ALA A 549 -26.08 -11.60 -15.93
C ALA A 549 -24.59 -11.23 -16.22
N ALA A 550 -23.91 -10.61 -15.25
CA ALA A 550 -22.50 -10.26 -15.36
C ALA A 550 -21.61 -11.52 -15.45
N LEU A 551 -21.82 -12.49 -14.55
CA LEU A 551 -21.10 -13.76 -14.55
C LEU A 551 -21.35 -14.55 -15.83
N ALA A 552 -22.60 -14.61 -16.32
CA ALA A 552 -22.98 -15.30 -17.53
C ALA A 552 -22.38 -14.65 -18.79
N SER A 553 -22.18 -13.33 -18.79
CA SER A 553 -21.56 -12.60 -19.89
C SER A 553 -20.03 -12.58 -19.83
N GLY A 554 -19.41 -12.99 -18.72
CA GLY A 554 -17.97 -12.91 -18.48
C GLY A 554 -17.50 -11.48 -18.15
N ASP A 555 -18.39 -10.59 -17.75
CA ASP A 555 -18.02 -9.24 -17.28
C ASP A 555 -17.63 -9.28 -15.79
N ASP A 556 -16.40 -9.65 -15.55
CA ASP A 556 -15.88 -9.83 -14.18
C ASP A 556 -15.83 -8.51 -13.39
N GLU A 557 -15.60 -7.35 -14.02
CA GLU A 557 -15.66 -6.06 -13.33
C GLU A 557 -17.06 -5.78 -12.77
N LEU A 558 -18.08 -6.02 -13.58
CA LEU A 558 -19.46 -5.82 -13.18
C LEU A 558 -19.93 -6.88 -12.18
N ALA A 559 -19.48 -8.13 -12.37
CA ALA A 559 -19.73 -9.20 -11.41
C ALA A 559 -19.13 -8.89 -10.03
N ALA A 560 -17.92 -8.33 -9.99
CA ALA A 560 -17.29 -7.91 -8.74
C ALA A 560 -18.12 -6.83 -8.01
N ARG A 561 -18.56 -5.80 -8.72
CA ARG A 561 -19.40 -4.75 -8.13
C ARG A 561 -20.74 -5.28 -7.64
N ALA A 562 -21.43 -6.06 -8.46
CA ALA A 562 -22.75 -6.61 -8.08
C ALA A 562 -22.66 -7.56 -6.87
N THR A 563 -21.62 -8.39 -6.81
CA THR A 563 -21.42 -9.31 -5.66
C THR A 563 -21.00 -8.55 -4.39
N GLN A 564 -20.19 -7.49 -4.51
CA GLN A 564 -19.84 -6.65 -3.36
C GLN A 564 -21.07 -5.87 -2.84
N GLU A 565 -21.95 -5.41 -3.71
CA GLU A 565 -23.23 -4.79 -3.31
C GLU A 565 -24.12 -5.79 -2.57
N LEU A 566 -24.18 -7.04 -3.02
CA LEU A 566 -24.91 -8.13 -2.34
C LEU A 566 -24.39 -8.41 -0.93
N ILE A 567 -23.08 -8.30 -0.69
CA ILE A 567 -22.53 -8.43 0.67
C ILE A 567 -23.16 -7.39 1.60
N LEU A 568 -23.18 -6.11 1.17
CA LEU A 568 -23.71 -5.01 1.97
C LEU A 568 -25.24 -5.13 2.19
N ILE A 569 -25.99 -5.42 1.12
CA ILE A 569 -27.43 -5.55 1.22
C ILE A 569 -27.80 -6.70 2.16
N SER A 570 -27.13 -7.86 2.02
CA SER A 570 -27.31 -9.01 2.91
C SER A 570 -26.97 -8.68 4.37
N ALA A 571 -25.88 -7.92 4.58
CA ALA A 571 -25.48 -7.46 5.92
C ALA A 571 -26.57 -6.59 6.57
N HIS A 572 -27.13 -5.63 5.82
CA HIS A 572 -28.19 -4.75 6.34
C HIS A 572 -29.54 -5.46 6.53
N LEU A 573 -29.80 -6.54 5.80
CA LEU A 573 -30.98 -7.40 6.01
C LEU A 573 -30.79 -8.37 7.17
N GLY A 574 -29.60 -8.50 7.75
CA GLY A 574 -29.26 -9.50 8.75
C GLY A 574 -29.12 -10.92 8.18
N GLU A 575 -29.02 -11.05 6.85
CA GLU A 575 -28.82 -12.31 6.14
C GLU A 575 -27.31 -12.64 6.03
N PHE A 576 -26.63 -12.72 7.18
CA PHE A 576 -25.17 -12.83 7.26
C PHE A 576 -24.61 -14.04 6.52
N ALA A 577 -25.27 -15.21 6.62
CA ALA A 577 -24.84 -16.41 5.90
C ALA A 577 -24.81 -16.18 4.38
N GLN A 578 -25.79 -15.48 3.82
CA GLN A 578 -25.84 -15.13 2.42
C GLN A 578 -24.75 -14.12 2.06
N GLY A 579 -24.52 -13.14 2.95
CA GLY A 579 -23.42 -12.18 2.80
C GLY A 579 -22.04 -12.85 2.70
N HIS A 580 -21.78 -13.86 3.52
CA HIS A 580 -20.53 -14.65 3.45
C HIS A 580 -20.40 -15.44 2.14
N ILE A 581 -21.49 -16.01 1.63
CA ILE A 581 -21.50 -16.69 0.32
C ILE A 581 -21.11 -15.71 -0.79
N TRP A 582 -21.72 -14.52 -0.80
CA TRP A 582 -21.39 -13.50 -1.78
C TRP A 582 -19.95 -12.99 -1.62
N GLY A 583 -19.42 -12.94 -0.41
CA GLY A 583 -18.02 -12.64 -0.13
C GLY A 583 -17.06 -13.63 -0.80
N GLN A 584 -17.35 -14.93 -0.73
CA GLN A 584 -16.57 -15.97 -1.41
C GLN A 584 -16.65 -15.81 -2.94
N VAL A 585 -17.84 -15.54 -3.48
CA VAL A 585 -18.03 -15.31 -4.93
C VAL A 585 -17.25 -14.07 -5.38
N ALA A 586 -17.36 -12.97 -4.63
CA ALA A 586 -16.62 -11.73 -4.92
C ALA A 586 -15.11 -11.95 -4.91
N GLY A 587 -14.58 -12.70 -3.94
CA GLY A 587 -13.16 -13.07 -3.88
C GLY A 587 -12.70 -13.89 -5.08
N ALA A 588 -13.50 -14.87 -5.51
CA ALA A 588 -13.20 -15.67 -6.71
C ALA A 588 -13.21 -14.83 -7.99
N VAL A 589 -14.17 -13.91 -8.13
CA VAL A 589 -14.23 -12.97 -9.26
C VAL A 589 -13.03 -12.04 -9.26
N GLN A 590 -12.67 -11.50 -8.10
CA GLN A 590 -11.51 -10.63 -7.95
C GLN A 590 -10.20 -11.33 -8.32
N HIS A 591 -10.03 -12.59 -7.93
CA HIS A 591 -8.86 -13.38 -8.31
C HIS A 591 -8.73 -13.52 -9.83
N ARG A 592 -9.85 -13.70 -10.56
CA ARG A 592 -9.86 -13.68 -12.03
C ARG A 592 -9.45 -12.34 -12.62
N LEU A 593 -9.78 -11.23 -11.94
CA LEU A 593 -9.38 -9.88 -12.33
C LEU A 593 -7.91 -9.55 -12.02
N GLY A 594 -7.15 -10.48 -11.39
CA GLY A 594 -5.73 -10.31 -11.06
C GLY A 594 -5.48 -9.56 -9.77
N ASP A 595 -6.38 -9.63 -8.80
CA ASP A 595 -6.23 -9.11 -7.44
C ASP A 595 -5.78 -7.62 -7.37
N GLY A 596 -6.38 -6.79 -8.19
CA GLY A 596 -6.09 -5.36 -8.23
C GLY A 596 -6.31 -4.69 -6.84
N PRO A 597 -5.42 -3.79 -6.40
CA PRO A 597 -5.44 -3.25 -5.04
C PRO A 597 -6.75 -2.52 -4.69
N ARG A 598 -7.39 -1.85 -5.65
CA ARG A 598 -8.67 -1.18 -5.43
C ARG A 598 -9.79 -2.16 -5.09
N ALA A 599 -9.96 -3.19 -5.93
CA ALA A 599 -11.01 -4.19 -5.73
C ALA A 599 -10.78 -4.98 -4.43
N ALA A 600 -9.52 -5.26 -4.08
CA ALA A 600 -9.15 -5.90 -2.83
C ALA A 600 -9.55 -5.04 -1.62
N ALA A 601 -9.21 -3.74 -1.62
CA ALA A 601 -9.57 -2.84 -0.54
C ALA A 601 -11.09 -2.72 -0.36
N GLN A 602 -11.82 -2.61 -1.47
CA GLN A 602 -13.28 -2.57 -1.43
C GLN A 602 -13.88 -3.86 -0.87
N LEU A 603 -13.39 -5.03 -1.29
CA LEU A 603 -13.88 -6.30 -0.77
C LEU A 603 -13.63 -6.42 0.74
N HIS A 604 -12.44 -6.10 1.21
CA HIS A 604 -12.13 -6.08 2.64
C HIS A 604 -13.04 -5.10 3.40
N ASN A 605 -13.33 -3.92 2.85
CA ASN A 605 -14.30 -2.99 3.44
C ASN A 605 -15.68 -3.62 3.58
N ARG A 606 -16.20 -4.26 2.52
CA ARG A 606 -17.55 -4.87 2.53
C ARG A 606 -17.63 -6.04 3.52
N LEU A 607 -16.59 -6.87 3.57
CA LEU A 607 -16.49 -7.96 4.55
C LEU A 607 -16.38 -7.42 5.98
N GLY A 608 -15.61 -6.35 6.18
CA GLY A 608 -15.51 -5.69 7.47
C GLY A 608 -16.84 -5.16 7.98
N VAL A 609 -17.65 -4.55 7.09
CA VAL A 609 -19.02 -4.09 7.43
C VAL A 609 -19.94 -5.27 7.74
N LEU A 610 -19.90 -6.34 6.94
CA LEU A 610 -20.68 -7.57 7.17
C LEU A 610 -20.40 -8.14 8.55
N LEU A 611 -19.11 -8.33 8.88
CA LEU A 611 -18.68 -8.89 10.15
C LEU A 611 -19.01 -7.98 11.34
N TRP A 612 -18.93 -6.66 11.15
CA TRP A 612 -19.34 -5.70 12.17
C TRP A 612 -20.84 -5.81 12.49
N LEU A 613 -21.70 -5.83 11.45
CA LEU A 613 -23.14 -5.97 11.64
C LEU A 613 -23.53 -7.36 12.20
N GLU A 614 -22.72 -8.39 11.94
CA GLU A 614 -22.85 -9.73 12.54
C GLU A 614 -22.33 -9.79 13.98
N ALA A 615 -21.80 -8.67 14.52
CA ALA A 615 -21.17 -8.56 15.83
C ALA A 615 -19.87 -9.39 16.01
N LYS A 616 -19.22 -9.79 14.93
CA LYS A 616 -17.89 -10.41 14.93
C LYS A 616 -16.78 -9.36 14.91
N LEU A 617 -16.71 -8.59 16.01
CA LEU A 617 -15.94 -7.35 16.06
C LEU A 617 -14.43 -7.53 15.83
N ASP A 618 -13.84 -8.63 16.29
CA ASP A 618 -12.40 -8.86 16.10
C ASP A 618 -12.07 -9.20 14.63
N GLU A 619 -12.90 -10.01 13.99
CA GLU A 619 -12.77 -10.34 12.57
C GLU A 619 -13.03 -9.09 11.70
N ALA A 620 -14.03 -8.30 12.04
CA ALA A 620 -14.33 -7.03 11.36
C ALA A 620 -13.14 -6.07 11.40
N ALA A 621 -12.49 -5.94 12.57
CA ALA A 621 -11.31 -5.10 12.72
C ALA A 621 -10.15 -5.56 11.81
N LEU A 622 -9.93 -6.87 11.69
CA LEU A 622 -8.89 -7.43 10.82
C LEU A 622 -9.15 -7.12 9.35
N GLU A 623 -10.38 -7.30 8.88
CA GLU A 623 -10.74 -6.99 7.49
C GLU A 623 -10.59 -5.49 7.17
N LEU A 624 -11.08 -4.62 8.05
CA LEU A 624 -10.95 -3.16 7.87
C LEU A 624 -9.49 -2.70 7.92
N GLN A 625 -8.66 -3.29 8.79
CA GLN A 625 -7.23 -3.01 8.82
C GLN A 625 -6.52 -3.50 7.56
N ALA A 626 -6.93 -4.65 6.99
CA ALA A 626 -6.42 -5.12 5.71
C ALA A 626 -6.73 -4.15 4.57
N ALA A 627 -7.96 -3.62 4.52
CA ALA A 627 -8.33 -2.56 3.57
C ALA A 627 -7.45 -1.32 3.74
N LEU A 628 -7.27 -0.85 4.97
CA LEU A 628 -6.47 0.34 5.27
C LEU A 628 -4.98 0.15 4.94
N GLU A 629 -4.44 -1.04 5.12
CA GLU A 629 -3.06 -1.35 4.72
C GLU A 629 -2.88 -1.27 3.19
N ILE A 630 -3.90 -1.66 2.41
CA ILE A 630 -3.88 -1.50 0.95
C ILE A 630 -3.91 0.00 0.59
N PHE A 631 -4.79 0.81 1.19
CA PHE A 631 -4.83 2.26 0.95
C PHE A 631 -3.51 2.93 1.33
N ARG A 632 -2.88 2.54 2.43
CA ARG A 632 -1.58 3.04 2.85
C ARG A 632 -0.47 2.76 1.83
N ARG A 633 -0.49 1.59 1.17
CA ARG A 633 0.47 1.22 0.11
C ARG A 633 0.16 1.92 -1.21
N HIS A 634 -1.08 2.31 -1.43
CA HIS A 634 -1.58 2.88 -2.68
C HIS A 634 -2.37 4.18 -2.42
N PRO A 635 -1.70 5.27 -2.00
CA PRO A 635 -2.36 6.52 -1.58
C PRO A 635 -3.11 7.24 -2.72
N GLN A 636 -2.96 6.78 -3.96
CA GLN A 636 -3.71 7.28 -5.12
C GLN A 636 -5.10 6.64 -5.28
N LEU A 637 -5.44 5.66 -4.44
CA LEU A 637 -6.76 5.04 -4.47
C LEU A 637 -7.82 5.96 -3.88
N ASP A 638 -9.08 5.53 -3.97
CA ASP A 638 -10.26 6.29 -3.59
C ASP A 638 -10.25 6.73 -2.11
N PRO A 639 -10.12 8.03 -1.82
CA PRO A 639 -10.10 8.55 -0.46
C PRO A 639 -11.47 8.42 0.25
N VAL A 640 -12.57 8.27 -0.50
CA VAL A 640 -13.89 8.07 0.08
C VAL A 640 -14.01 6.65 0.64
N GLU A 641 -13.55 5.65 -0.09
CA GLU A 641 -13.51 4.26 0.38
C GLU A 641 -12.52 4.11 1.57
N GLU A 642 -11.39 4.81 1.54
CA GLU A 642 -10.49 4.87 2.70
C GLU A 642 -11.16 5.45 3.93
N ALA A 643 -11.93 6.54 3.77
CA ALA A 643 -12.68 7.16 4.86
C ALA A 643 -13.77 6.24 5.42
N ILE A 644 -14.43 5.45 4.57
CA ILE A 644 -15.41 4.43 5.00
C ILE A 644 -14.72 3.40 5.89
N ALA A 645 -13.57 2.87 5.48
CA ALA A 645 -12.81 1.89 6.27
C ALA A 645 -12.44 2.43 7.66
N TYR A 646 -11.89 3.65 7.72
CA TYR A 646 -11.57 4.31 8.99
C TYR A 646 -12.81 4.50 9.86
N ASN A 647 -13.91 4.99 9.29
CA ASN A 647 -15.14 5.23 10.03
C ASN A 647 -15.73 3.91 10.61
N CYS A 648 -15.78 2.85 9.80
CA CYS A 648 -16.25 1.54 10.26
C CYS A 648 -15.31 0.93 11.31
N LEU A 649 -14.00 1.08 11.17
CA LEU A 649 -13.04 0.62 12.18
C LEU A 649 -13.23 1.38 13.50
N GLY A 650 -13.57 2.67 13.44
CA GLY A 650 -13.92 3.47 14.62
C GLY A 650 -15.16 2.92 15.32
N ASN A 651 -16.21 2.57 14.58
CA ASN A 651 -17.41 1.94 15.13
C ASN A 651 -17.07 0.59 15.80
N VAL A 652 -16.28 -0.24 15.14
CA VAL A 652 -15.84 -1.54 15.68
C VAL A 652 -15.06 -1.35 16.98
N PHE A 653 -14.13 -0.38 17.06
CA PHE A 653 -13.37 -0.11 18.28
C PHE A 653 -14.26 0.41 19.41
N ALA A 654 -15.22 1.27 19.10
CA ALA A 654 -16.18 1.75 20.07
C ALA A 654 -17.01 0.59 20.67
N GLU A 655 -17.53 -0.29 19.83
CA GLU A 655 -18.31 -1.47 20.27
C GLU A 655 -17.45 -2.53 21.00
N GLN A 656 -16.15 -2.65 20.69
CA GLN A 656 -15.20 -3.46 21.45
C GLN A 656 -14.88 -2.86 22.82
N GLY A 657 -15.39 -1.67 23.17
CA GLY A 657 -15.04 -0.92 24.36
C GLY A 657 -13.62 -0.31 24.34
N LYS A 658 -12.98 -0.28 23.16
CA LYS A 658 -11.68 0.38 22.92
C LYS A 658 -11.90 1.84 22.55
N THR A 659 -12.66 2.55 23.38
CA THR A 659 -13.15 3.91 23.07
C THR A 659 -12.04 4.88 22.70
N GLU A 660 -10.89 4.87 23.41
CA GLU A 660 -9.78 5.77 23.09
C GLU A 660 -9.14 5.48 21.72
N ALA A 661 -9.19 4.24 21.25
CA ALA A 661 -8.66 3.86 19.93
C ALA A 661 -9.60 4.30 18.79
N SER A 662 -10.87 4.56 19.04
CA SER A 662 -11.84 4.95 18.02
C SER A 662 -11.65 6.41 17.55
N LEU A 663 -11.23 7.32 18.42
CA LEU A 663 -11.11 8.74 18.08
C LEU A 663 -10.11 9.00 16.93
N PRO A 664 -8.85 8.51 16.97
CA PRO A 664 -7.90 8.83 15.91
C PRO A 664 -8.34 8.29 14.53
N VAL A 665 -9.04 7.17 14.49
CA VAL A 665 -9.54 6.62 13.21
C VAL A 665 -10.76 7.42 12.72
N TYR A 666 -11.66 7.86 13.59
CA TYR A 666 -12.74 8.79 13.22
C TYR A 666 -12.19 10.14 12.73
N GLN A 667 -11.18 10.68 13.41
CA GLN A 667 -10.54 11.92 12.99
C GLN A 667 -9.95 11.79 11.58
N ARG A 668 -9.28 10.68 11.28
CA ARG A 668 -8.75 10.44 9.94
C ARG A 668 -9.85 10.31 8.88
N ALA A 669 -10.93 9.59 9.19
CA ALA A 669 -12.11 9.52 8.33
C ALA A 669 -12.73 10.92 8.07
N TYR A 670 -12.82 11.74 9.13
CA TYR A 670 -13.34 13.11 9.03
C TYR A 670 -12.47 13.99 8.14
N GLU A 671 -11.13 13.92 8.29
CA GLU A 671 -10.19 14.68 7.45
C GLU A 671 -10.35 14.34 5.97
N LEU A 672 -10.35 13.04 5.65
CA LEU A 672 -10.51 12.56 4.27
C LEU A 672 -11.85 13.03 3.67
N ARG A 673 -12.96 12.87 4.40
CA ARG A 673 -14.27 13.33 3.94
C ARG A 673 -14.34 14.83 3.79
N ARG A 674 -13.71 15.57 4.70
CA ARG A 674 -13.64 17.04 4.63
C ARG A 674 -12.83 17.51 3.42
N GLU A 675 -11.73 16.85 3.09
CA GLU A 675 -10.93 17.17 1.91
C GLU A 675 -11.72 16.94 0.61
N VAL A 676 -12.48 15.85 0.54
CA VAL A 676 -13.25 15.50 -0.67
C VAL A 676 -14.56 16.29 -0.78
N PHE A 677 -15.29 16.41 0.30
CA PHE A 677 -16.67 16.92 0.29
C PHE A 677 -16.83 18.31 0.92
N GLY A 678 -15.87 18.76 1.73
CA GLY A 678 -15.99 19.97 2.53
C GLY A 678 -16.70 19.77 3.86
N ASN A 679 -16.67 20.81 4.71
CA ASN A 679 -17.24 20.77 6.08
C ASN A 679 -18.78 20.70 6.09
N GLN A 680 -19.43 21.25 5.10
CA GLN A 680 -20.90 21.36 5.04
C GLN A 680 -21.58 20.17 4.37
N HIS A 681 -20.84 19.10 4.13
CA HIS A 681 -21.38 17.92 3.49
C HIS A 681 -21.89 16.89 4.51
N VAL A 682 -23.01 16.25 4.17
CA VAL A 682 -23.70 15.28 5.04
C VAL A 682 -22.77 14.12 5.44
N GLU A 683 -21.96 13.60 4.50
CA GLU A 683 -21.00 12.51 4.79
C GLU A 683 -19.94 12.94 5.81
N THR A 684 -19.48 14.18 5.73
CA THR A 684 -18.53 14.74 6.72
C THR A 684 -19.20 14.88 8.08
N ALA A 685 -20.46 15.31 8.09
CA ALA A 685 -21.25 15.44 9.33
C ALA A 685 -21.56 14.09 9.98
N PHE A 686 -21.79 13.00 9.23
CA PHE A 686 -21.93 11.66 9.80
C PHE A 686 -20.69 11.21 10.59
N THR A 687 -19.49 11.45 10.05
CA THR A 687 -18.27 11.13 10.83
C THR A 687 -18.12 12.04 12.04
N LEU A 688 -18.47 13.31 11.92
CA LEU A 688 -18.46 14.26 13.02
C LEU A 688 -19.43 13.85 14.14
N SER A 689 -20.58 13.25 13.76
CA SER A 689 -21.53 12.66 14.73
C SER A 689 -20.90 11.52 15.53
N ASN A 690 -20.12 10.64 14.88
CA ASN A 690 -19.40 9.59 15.61
C ASN A 690 -18.34 10.15 16.55
N ILE A 691 -17.64 11.23 16.15
CA ILE A 691 -16.71 11.95 17.04
C ILE A 691 -17.47 12.58 18.23
N SER A 692 -18.67 13.11 18.01
CA SER A 692 -19.52 13.62 19.08
C SER A 692 -19.89 12.52 20.06
N THR A 693 -20.33 11.36 19.56
CA THR A 693 -20.65 10.18 20.40
C THR A 693 -19.43 9.73 21.22
N TYR A 694 -18.22 9.75 20.65
CA TYR A 694 -17.00 9.50 21.41
C TYR A 694 -16.86 10.44 22.62
N TYR A 695 -17.05 11.75 22.43
CA TYR A 695 -16.96 12.71 23.54
C TYR A 695 -18.08 12.51 24.56
N GLN A 696 -19.28 12.12 24.12
CA GLN A 696 -20.40 11.76 24.97
C GLN A 696 -20.07 10.53 25.84
N ASP A 697 -19.54 9.47 25.25
CA ASP A 697 -19.16 8.21 25.92
C ASP A 697 -18.00 8.41 26.91
N THR A 698 -17.13 9.38 26.66
CA THR A 698 -16.02 9.74 27.56
C THR A 698 -16.44 10.78 28.62
N GLY A 699 -17.72 11.20 28.65
CA GLY A 699 -18.26 12.16 29.60
C GLY A 699 -17.83 13.63 29.35
N ASN A 700 -17.25 13.92 28.19
CA ASN A 700 -16.93 15.29 27.77
C ASN A 700 -18.10 15.92 27.01
N TYR A 701 -19.18 16.16 27.74
CA TYR A 701 -20.45 16.65 27.17
C TYR A 701 -20.34 18.05 26.55
N GLU A 702 -19.38 18.89 26.97
CA GLU A 702 -19.18 20.21 26.37
C GLU A 702 -18.69 20.09 24.91
N GLU A 703 -17.65 19.27 24.66
CA GLU A 703 -17.17 19.04 23.31
C GLU A 703 -18.18 18.22 22.49
N ALA A 704 -18.89 17.25 23.11
CA ALA A 704 -19.97 16.52 22.46
C ALA A 704 -21.04 17.50 21.95
N LEU A 705 -21.60 18.36 22.79
CA LEU A 705 -22.64 19.33 22.44
C LEU A 705 -22.21 20.29 21.33
N LYS A 706 -20.94 20.73 21.38
CA LYS A 706 -20.37 21.56 20.32
C LYS A 706 -20.37 20.84 18.97
N LYS A 707 -19.91 19.56 18.94
CA LYS A 707 -19.88 18.76 17.73
C LYS A 707 -21.26 18.39 17.23
N THR A 708 -22.15 18.00 18.14
CA THR A 708 -23.55 17.72 17.79
C THR A 708 -24.26 18.96 17.21
N THR A 709 -23.95 20.17 17.74
CA THR A 709 -24.51 21.41 17.17
C THR A 709 -23.97 21.66 15.75
N GLU A 710 -22.68 21.42 15.50
CA GLU A 710 -22.10 21.51 14.15
C GLU A 710 -22.79 20.48 13.20
N VAL A 711 -22.98 19.25 13.65
CA VAL A 711 -23.70 18.21 12.90
C VAL A 711 -25.13 18.61 12.57
N LEU A 712 -25.89 19.11 13.56
CA LEU A 712 -27.27 19.54 13.40
C LEU A 712 -27.41 20.69 12.41
N ALA A 713 -26.49 21.65 12.43
CA ALA A 713 -26.50 22.75 11.48
C ALA A 713 -26.40 22.23 10.02
N VAL A 714 -25.52 21.23 9.79
CA VAL A 714 -25.37 20.59 8.48
C VAL A 714 -26.60 19.75 8.13
N PHE A 715 -27.04 18.90 9.05
CA PHE A 715 -28.18 18.01 8.79
C PHE A 715 -29.49 18.77 8.60
N MET A 716 -29.76 19.81 9.35
CA MET A 716 -30.96 20.64 9.18
C MET A 716 -30.98 21.35 7.83
N ASP A 717 -29.86 21.95 7.44
CA ASP A 717 -29.76 22.62 6.13
C ASP A 717 -29.84 21.61 5.00
N ALA A 718 -29.24 20.47 5.19
CA ALA A 718 -29.08 19.46 4.14
C ALA A 718 -30.28 18.52 3.98
N LEU A 719 -30.86 18.09 5.07
CA LEU A 719 -31.84 16.99 5.08
C LEU A 719 -33.24 17.46 5.49
N GLY A 720 -33.34 18.67 6.02
CA GLY A 720 -34.58 19.24 6.56
C GLY A 720 -34.98 18.69 7.95
N GLU A 721 -35.81 19.43 8.64
CA GLU A 721 -36.23 19.16 10.02
C GLU A 721 -36.93 17.79 10.21
N ASP A 722 -37.62 17.30 9.18
CA ASP A 722 -38.36 16.06 9.23
C ASP A 722 -37.48 14.81 8.92
N SER A 723 -36.16 14.99 8.77
CA SER A 723 -35.21 13.87 8.56
C SER A 723 -34.94 13.08 9.83
N ILE A 724 -34.94 11.75 9.69
CA ILE A 724 -34.61 10.83 10.80
C ILE A 724 -33.18 11.08 11.34
N ASN A 725 -32.24 11.53 10.52
CA ASN A 725 -30.87 11.85 10.93
C ASN A 725 -30.81 13.11 11.78
N VAL A 726 -31.63 14.13 11.44
CA VAL A 726 -31.80 15.34 12.27
C VAL A 726 -32.39 14.97 13.61
N MET A 727 -33.42 14.13 13.62
CA MET A 727 -34.04 13.66 14.87
C MET A 727 -33.06 12.87 15.73
N GLY A 728 -32.29 11.97 15.15
CA GLY A 728 -31.24 11.20 15.85
C GLY A 728 -30.17 12.10 16.47
N ALA A 729 -29.63 13.02 15.67
CA ALA A 729 -28.65 13.98 16.15
C ALA A 729 -29.22 14.93 17.22
N SER A 730 -30.52 15.25 17.14
CA SER A 730 -31.21 16.04 18.19
C SER A 730 -31.39 15.24 19.48
N VAL A 731 -31.62 13.93 19.41
CA VAL A 731 -31.61 13.09 20.63
C VAL A 731 -30.22 13.14 21.28
N ASN A 732 -29.13 12.98 20.51
CA ASN A 732 -27.78 13.11 21.03
C ASN A 732 -27.53 14.49 21.65
N GLN A 733 -28.05 15.58 21.04
CA GLN A 733 -27.98 16.92 21.64
C GLN A 733 -28.70 16.98 22.99
N GLY A 734 -29.86 16.35 23.10
CA GLY A 734 -30.60 16.23 24.34
C GLY A 734 -29.79 15.48 25.39
N ASP A 735 -29.15 14.39 25.04
CA ASP A 735 -28.31 13.59 25.93
C ASP A 735 -27.07 14.38 26.39
N ASP A 736 -26.46 15.18 25.51
CA ASP A 736 -25.33 16.07 25.83
C ASP A 736 -25.76 17.15 26.82
N LEU A 737 -26.93 17.78 26.60
CA LEU A 737 -27.50 18.78 27.47
C LEU A 737 -27.86 18.18 28.84
N GLU A 738 -28.39 16.97 28.88
CA GLU A 738 -28.68 16.27 30.12
C GLU A 738 -27.39 15.94 30.89
N GLY A 739 -26.34 15.49 30.21
CA GLY A 739 -25.02 15.27 30.79
C GLY A 739 -24.41 16.52 31.43
N LEU A 740 -24.70 17.68 30.88
CA LEU A 740 -24.31 19.00 31.41
C LEU A 740 -25.26 19.49 32.52
N GLY A 741 -26.31 18.75 32.89
CA GLY A 741 -27.32 19.12 33.88
C GLY A 741 -28.35 20.14 33.35
N ARG A 742 -28.35 20.49 32.06
CA ARG A 742 -29.26 21.45 31.39
C ARG A 742 -30.58 20.77 31.00
N ARG A 743 -31.24 20.16 31.99
CA ARG A 743 -32.38 19.24 31.80
C ARG A 743 -33.60 19.88 31.14
N GLU A 744 -33.93 21.18 31.45
CA GLU A 744 -35.05 21.83 30.78
C GLU A 744 -34.83 22.03 29.29
N GLU A 745 -33.59 22.33 28.89
CA GLU A 745 -33.24 22.46 27.49
C GLU A 745 -33.25 21.09 26.80
N ALA A 746 -32.71 20.04 27.44
CA ALA A 746 -32.80 18.68 26.96
C ALA A 746 -34.27 18.23 26.73
N LEU A 747 -35.11 18.51 27.71
CA LEU A 747 -36.54 18.19 27.61
C LEU A 747 -37.25 18.91 26.42
N ALA A 748 -36.85 20.16 26.17
CA ALA A 748 -37.37 20.91 25.01
C ALA A 748 -36.95 20.25 23.68
N VAL A 749 -35.71 19.80 23.58
CA VAL A 749 -35.18 19.10 22.42
C VAL A 749 -35.89 17.77 22.24
N TYR A 750 -36.05 16.94 23.27
CA TYR A 750 -36.74 15.67 23.17
C TYR A 750 -38.22 15.83 22.77
N ARG A 751 -38.90 16.85 23.29
CA ARG A 751 -40.30 17.17 22.89
C ARG A 751 -40.34 17.56 21.42
N TRP A 752 -39.40 18.33 20.94
CA TRP A 752 -39.31 18.67 19.53
C TRP A 752 -39.16 17.40 18.67
N VAL A 753 -38.26 16.47 19.06
CA VAL A 753 -38.06 15.20 18.34
C VAL A 753 -39.35 14.37 18.34
N VAL A 754 -40.01 14.21 19.50
CA VAL A 754 -41.28 13.43 19.58
C VAL A 754 -42.33 14.04 18.67
N LEU A 755 -42.46 15.37 18.61
CA LEU A 755 -43.41 16.07 17.74
C LEU A 755 -43.12 15.79 16.26
N HIS A 756 -41.90 16.00 15.83
CA HIS A 756 -41.47 15.84 14.43
C HIS A 756 -41.51 14.37 14.01
N ALA A 757 -41.03 13.42 14.83
CA ALA A 757 -41.06 12.01 14.53
C ALA A 757 -42.53 11.53 14.43
N THR A 758 -43.42 11.97 15.33
CA THR A 758 -44.85 11.62 15.25
C THR A 758 -45.51 12.14 13.99
N LYS A 759 -45.17 13.36 13.56
CA LYS A 759 -45.75 13.99 12.37
C LYS A 759 -45.24 13.34 11.07
N SER A 760 -43.91 13.14 10.93
CA SER A 760 -43.31 12.74 9.66
C SER A 760 -43.19 11.22 9.49
N LEU A 761 -42.90 10.50 10.58
CA LEU A 761 -42.67 9.06 10.55
C LEU A 761 -43.87 8.26 11.10
N GLY A 762 -44.72 8.92 11.90
CA GLY A 762 -45.92 8.34 12.55
C GLY A 762 -45.73 8.04 14.04
N PRO A 763 -46.85 7.92 14.77
CA PRO A 763 -46.86 7.74 16.22
C PRO A 763 -46.30 6.37 16.68
N GLU A 764 -46.28 5.36 15.80
CA GLU A 764 -45.82 3.99 16.06
C GLU A 764 -44.39 3.74 15.55
N HIS A 765 -43.74 4.76 15.01
CA HIS A 765 -42.38 4.60 14.47
C HIS A 765 -41.34 4.44 15.59
N PRO A 766 -40.32 3.57 15.47
CA PRO A 766 -39.30 3.34 16.49
C PRO A 766 -38.62 4.62 16.99
N MET A 767 -38.29 5.54 16.09
CA MET A 767 -37.71 6.85 16.47
C MET A 767 -38.60 7.63 17.45
N THR A 768 -39.93 7.59 17.27
CA THR A 768 -40.86 8.19 18.23
C THR A 768 -40.77 7.49 19.60
N GLY A 769 -40.61 6.16 19.59
CA GLY A 769 -40.40 5.36 20.79
C GLY A 769 -39.10 5.70 21.52
N SER A 770 -37.98 5.76 20.81
CA SER A 770 -36.68 6.08 21.39
C SER A 770 -36.66 7.49 21.95
N ALA A 771 -37.17 8.50 21.23
CA ALA A 771 -37.28 9.86 21.72
C ALA A 771 -38.19 9.97 22.97
N LEU A 772 -39.30 9.23 23.03
CA LEU A 772 -40.12 9.14 24.23
C LEU A 772 -39.37 8.49 25.41
N GLY A 773 -38.53 7.49 25.15
CA GLY A 773 -37.69 6.85 26.17
C GLY A 773 -36.67 7.83 26.79
N ALA A 774 -35.95 8.58 25.94
CA ALA A 774 -35.01 9.63 26.37
C ALA A 774 -35.76 10.75 27.14
N MET A 775 -36.86 11.21 26.60
CA MET A 775 -37.75 12.18 27.30
C MET A 775 -38.22 11.68 28.66
N ALA A 776 -38.59 10.42 28.78
CA ALA A 776 -39.03 9.82 30.03
C ALA A 776 -37.93 9.76 31.08
N HIS A 777 -36.70 9.43 30.65
CA HIS A 777 -35.53 9.46 31.52
C HIS A 777 -35.29 10.89 32.07
N CYS A 778 -35.25 11.86 31.19
CA CYS A 778 -35.06 13.28 31.57
C CYS A 778 -36.15 13.73 32.54
N LEU A 779 -37.43 13.42 32.29
CA LEU A 779 -38.55 13.75 33.19
C LEU A 779 -38.39 13.08 34.59
N ASN A 780 -37.92 11.84 34.64
CA ASN A 780 -37.64 11.13 35.88
C ASN A 780 -36.52 11.82 36.66
N MET A 781 -35.45 12.25 35.97
CA MET A 781 -34.35 12.97 36.59
C MET A 781 -34.80 14.36 37.10
N MET A 782 -35.83 14.95 36.51
CA MET A 782 -36.48 16.21 36.95
C MET A 782 -37.58 15.97 38.00
N GLN A 783 -37.79 14.74 38.50
CA GLN A 783 -38.83 14.33 39.41
C GLN A 783 -40.26 14.53 38.91
N ARG A 784 -40.43 14.67 37.59
CA ARG A 784 -41.73 14.76 36.89
C ARG A 784 -42.25 13.35 36.55
N HIS A 785 -42.33 12.50 37.57
CA HIS A 785 -42.53 11.04 37.41
C HIS A 785 -43.86 10.67 36.75
N ARG A 786 -44.93 11.48 36.88
CA ARG A 786 -46.21 11.22 36.23
C ARG A 786 -46.12 11.32 34.69
N GLU A 787 -45.43 12.37 34.24
CA GLU A 787 -45.17 12.58 32.81
C GLU A 787 -44.17 11.53 32.29
N GLY A 788 -43.12 11.19 33.09
CA GLY A 788 -42.18 10.13 32.79
C GLY A 788 -42.86 8.74 32.64
N LEU A 789 -43.89 8.44 33.46
CA LEU A 789 -44.65 7.23 33.40
C LEU A 789 -45.43 7.12 32.08
N ASP A 790 -46.12 8.20 31.67
CA ASP A 790 -46.84 8.23 30.38
C ASP A 790 -45.90 8.03 29.18
N ALA A 791 -44.82 8.78 29.14
CA ALA A 791 -43.82 8.72 28.06
C ALA A 791 -43.16 7.33 27.96
N SER A 792 -42.71 6.76 29.09
CA SER A 792 -42.06 5.45 29.12
C SER A 792 -43.03 4.29 28.76
N THR A 793 -44.31 4.41 29.15
CA THR A 793 -45.34 3.42 28.79
C THR A 793 -45.55 3.40 27.29
N ARG A 794 -45.67 4.56 26.66
CA ARG A 794 -45.79 4.70 25.20
C ARG A 794 -44.52 4.21 24.47
N ALA A 795 -43.36 4.61 24.97
CA ALA A 795 -42.06 4.16 24.41
C ALA A 795 -41.97 2.62 24.40
N LEU A 796 -42.27 2.01 25.54
CA LEU A 796 -42.24 0.55 25.69
C LEU A 796 -43.16 -0.16 24.71
N ALA A 797 -44.41 0.32 24.53
CA ALA A 797 -45.36 -0.27 23.59
C ALA A 797 -44.82 -0.23 22.15
N ILE A 798 -44.31 0.93 21.71
CA ILE A 798 -43.76 1.13 20.36
C ILE A 798 -42.52 0.25 20.14
N LEU A 799 -41.57 0.31 21.05
CA LEU A 799 -40.25 -0.36 20.89
C LEU A 799 -40.37 -1.88 21.02
N THR A 800 -41.28 -2.37 21.89
CA THR A 800 -41.57 -3.81 21.97
C THR A 800 -42.17 -4.37 20.66
N LYS A 801 -43.06 -3.59 20.04
CA LYS A 801 -43.64 -3.96 18.74
C LYS A 801 -42.62 -3.94 17.60
N ALA A 802 -41.75 -2.96 17.61
CA ALA A 802 -40.78 -2.75 16.54
C ALA A 802 -39.57 -3.69 16.62
N TYR A 803 -39.00 -3.82 17.80
CA TYR A 803 -37.69 -4.47 18.00
C TYR A 803 -37.76 -5.74 18.86
N GLY A 804 -38.94 -6.01 19.44
CA GLY A 804 -39.09 -7.14 20.35
C GLY A 804 -38.68 -6.84 21.81
N PRO A 805 -38.95 -7.79 22.72
CA PRO A 805 -38.83 -7.55 24.16
C PRO A 805 -37.39 -7.54 24.70
N LYS A 806 -36.39 -8.00 23.95
CA LYS A 806 -35.01 -8.15 24.40
C LYS A 806 -34.07 -7.08 23.83
N ASN A 807 -34.57 -6.27 22.92
CA ASN A 807 -33.77 -5.19 22.34
C ASN A 807 -33.36 -4.15 23.39
N SER A 808 -32.17 -3.57 23.27
CA SER A 808 -31.60 -2.59 24.20
C SER A 808 -32.49 -1.37 24.44
N GLU A 809 -33.13 -0.84 23.39
CA GLU A 809 -34.08 0.29 23.48
C GLU A 809 -35.31 -0.07 24.27
N THR A 810 -35.84 -1.30 24.07
CA THR A 810 -36.99 -1.82 24.83
C THR A 810 -36.64 -2.01 26.31
N ILE A 811 -35.45 -2.50 26.60
CA ILE A 811 -34.94 -2.64 27.97
C ILE A 811 -34.72 -1.27 28.62
N TYR A 812 -34.22 -0.29 27.86
CA TYR A 812 -34.07 1.09 28.33
C TYR A 812 -35.44 1.72 28.68
N ALA A 813 -36.47 1.53 27.85
CA ALA A 813 -37.83 1.99 28.11
C ALA A 813 -38.43 1.32 29.37
N LEU A 814 -38.18 0.03 29.61
CA LEU A 814 -38.54 -0.65 30.85
C LEU A 814 -37.83 -0.08 32.08
N SER A 815 -36.56 0.24 31.94
CA SER A 815 -35.80 0.87 33.02
C SER A 815 -36.37 2.23 33.40
N THR A 816 -36.68 3.07 32.42
CA THR A 816 -37.27 4.40 32.65
C THR A 816 -38.68 4.31 33.20
N LEU A 817 -39.49 3.31 32.79
CA LEU A 817 -40.78 3.00 33.34
C LEU A 817 -40.67 2.63 34.83
N GLY A 818 -39.79 1.72 35.18
CA GLY A 818 -39.53 1.32 36.54
C GLY A 818 -39.05 2.48 37.46
N GLN A 819 -38.25 3.36 36.93
CA GLN A 819 -37.83 4.58 37.65
C GLN A 819 -38.98 5.54 37.89
N ALA A 820 -39.88 5.72 36.90
CA ALA A 820 -41.07 6.54 37.04
C ALA A 820 -42.02 5.99 38.11
N GLN A 821 -42.28 4.67 38.08
CA GLN A 821 -43.05 3.97 39.06
C GLN A 821 -42.47 4.10 40.47
N LEU A 822 -41.17 4.01 40.60
CA LEU A 822 -40.45 4.18 41.84
C LEU A 822 -40.62 5.61 42.38
N GLY A 823 -40.48 6.61 41.54
CA GLY A 823 -40.70 8.01 41.90
C GLY A 823 -42.13 8.37 42.29
N LEU A 824 -43.11 7.56 41.85
CA LEU A 824 -44.51 7.66 42.22
C LEU A 824 -44.89 6.77 43.44
N GLU A 825 -43.89 6.22 44.12
CA GLU A 825 -44.04 5.32 45.27
C GLU A 825 -44.75 4.01 44.97
N GLN A 826 -44.89 3.63 43.69
CA GLN A 826 -45.44 2.36 43.22
C GLN A 826 -44.41 1.25 43.31
N THR A 827 -43.82 1.08 44.51
CA THR A 827 -42.59 0.30 44.75
C THR A 827 -42.71 -1.15 44.33
N THR A 828 -43.89 -1.81 44.53
CA THR A 828 -44.12 -3.19 44.14
C THR A 828 -44.15 -3.35 42.61
N GLN A 829 -44.75 -2.41 41.89
CA GLN A 829 -44.82 -2.42 40.45
C GLN A 829 -43.44 -2.07 39.83
N ALA A 830 -42.75 -1.06 40.40
CA ALA A 830 -41.40 -0.68 40.01
C ALA A 830 -40.43 -1.89 40.09
N ARG A 831 -40.45 -2.59 41.24
CA ARG A 831 -39.63 -3.78 41.39
C ARG A 831 -39.91 -4.84 40.31
N LYS A 832 -41.18 -5.17 40.08
CA LYS A 832 -41.57 -6.16 39.08
C LYS A 832 -41.10 -5.77 37.68
N THR A 833 -41.31 -4.49 37.29
CA THR A 833 -40.86 -3.95 36.01
C THR A 833 -39.33 -4.00 35.82
N LEU A 834 -38.59 -3.64 36.87
CA LEU A 834 -37.12 -3.61 36.86
C LEU A 834 -36.52 -5.03 36.91
N GLU A 835 -37.15 -5.99 37.64
CA GLU A 835 -36.74 -7.40 37.62
C GLU A 835 -36.99 -8.03 36.22
N ASP A 836 -38.13 -7.73 35.56
CA ASP A 836 -38.37 -8.14 34.19
C ASP A 836 -37.36 -7.55 33.20
N ALA A 837 -37.04 -6.27 33.33
CA ALA A 837 -36.04 -5.62 32.51
C ALA A 837 -34.64 -6.27 32.67
N LEU A 838 -34.24 -6.55 33.93
CA LEU A 838 -32.95 -7.20 34.21
C LEU A 838 -32.89 -8.64 33.69
N ALA A 839 -34.02 -9.38 33.79
CA ALA A 839 -34.13 -10.72 33.23
C ALA A 839 -33.98 -10.72 31.71
N ARG A 840 -34.61 -9.76 31.03
CA ARG A 840 -34.47 -9.60 29.55
C ARG A 840 -33.09 -9.18 29.13
N ALA A 841 -32.40 -8.39 29.96
CA ALA A 841 -31.01 -7.96 29.76
C ALA A 841 -29.98 -9.08 29.95
N ALA A 842 -30.39 -10.22 30.53
CA ALA A 842 -29.48 -11.34 30.79
C ALA A 842 -29.08 -12.03 29.47
N GLY A 843 -27.77 -12.07 29.21
CA GLY A 843 -27.20 -12.65 27.97
C GLY A 843 -27.27 -11.76 26.73
N GLU A 844 -27.87 -10.58 26.82
CA GLU A 844 -27.91 -9.61 25.70
C GLU A 844 -26.77 -8.60 25.77
N ALA A 845 -26.29 -8.20 24.61
CA ALA A 845 -25.30 -7.12 24.48
C ALA A 845 -26.01 -5.77 24.66
N ILE A 846 -26.03 -5.25 25.88
CA ILE A 846 -26.56 -3.93 26.20
C ILE A 846 -25.45 -3.04 26.76
N LEU A 847 -25.56 -1.73 26.55
CA LEU A 847 -24.60 -0.75 27.05
C LEU A 847 -24.48 -0.85 28.57
N ASN A 848 -23.25 -0.76 29.10
CA ASN A 848 -22.98 -0.84 30.54
C ASN A 848 -23.80 0.20 31.31
N ARG A 849 -23.96 1.42 30.77
CA ARG A 849 -24.76 2.49 31.37
C ARG A 849 -26.23 2.10 31.54
N ILE A 850 -26.85 1.45 30.55
CA ILE A 850 -28.24 1.01 30.63
C ILE A 850 -28.37 -0.06 31.70
N ARG A 851 -27.46 -1.03 31.74
CA ARG A 851 -27.41 -2.07 32.77
C ARG A 851 -27.21 -1.50 34.16
N ALA A 852 -26.31 -0.52 34.31
CA ALA A 852 -26.04 0.15 35.58
C ALA A 852 -27.23 0.97 36.10
N GLU A 853 -27.89 1.72 35.21
CA GLU A 853 -29.15 2.43 35.56
C GLU A 853 -30.24 1.48 36.06
N LEU A 854 -30.41 0.36 35.37
CA LEU A 854 -31.37 -0.66 35.70
C LEU A 854 -31.06 -1.30 37.07
N GLN A 855 -29.79 -1.65 37.30
CA GLN A 855 -29.32 -2.22 38.57
C GLN A 855 -29.50 -1.25 39.73
N PHE A 856 -29.15 0.03 39.52
CA PHE A 856 -29.34 1.05 40.53
C PHE A 856 -30.79 1.34 40.82
N ALA A 857 -31.67 1.44 39.81
CA ALA A 857 -33.10 1.61 39.99
C ALA A 857 -33.72 0.44 40.75
N LEU A 858 -33.31 -0.82 40.44
CA LEU A 858 -33.78 -2.00 41.14
C LEU A 858 -33.29 -2.03 42.62
N ALA A 859 -32.03 -1.64 42.89
CA ALA A 859 -31.51 -1.53 44.23
C ALA A 859 -32.37 -0.56 45.07
N ARG A 860 -32.71 0.62 44.51
CA ARG A 860 -33.57 1.62 45.11
C ARG A 860 -34.99 1.09 45.36
N ALA A 861 -35.56 0.35 44.41
CA ALA A 861 -36.88 -0.23 44.55
C ALA A 861 -36.94 -1.27 45.68
N LEU A 862 -35.92 -2.11 45.81
CA LEU A 862 -35.81 -3.09 46.90
C LEU A 862 -35.75 -2.40 48.29
N VAL A 863 -34.94 -1.38 48.44
CA VAL A 863 -34.80 -0.61 49.70
C VAL A 863 -36.10 0.13 50.04
N ALA A 864 -36.79 0.70 49.03
CA ALA A 864 -38.06 1.37 49.20
C ALA A 864 -39.21 0.42 49.73
N GLN A 865 -39.08 -0.89 49.45
CA GLN A 865 -39.96 -1.91 50.03
C GLN A 865 -39.53 -2.40 51.43
N GLY A 866 -38.55 -1.78 52.06
CA GLY A 866 -38.03 -2.21 53.34
C GLY A 866 -37.08 -3.44 53.26
N VAL A 867 -36.74 -3.91 52.05
CA VAL A 867 -35.82 -5.02 51.86
C VAL A 867 -34.37 -4.49 51.82
N ARG A 868 -33.76 -4.31 53.02
CA ARG A 868 -32.33 -4.05 53.12
C ARG A 868 -31.55 -5.37 52.99
N SER A 869 -31.36 -5.81 51.79
CA SER A 869 -30.73 -7.11 51.52
C SER A 869 -29.33 -6.94 50.87
N ASP A 870 -28.50 -7.99 51.00
CA ASP A 870 -27.23 -8.08 50.27
C ASP A 870 -27.40 -7.90 48.80
N ARG A 871 -28.57 -8.34 48.25
CA ARG A 871 -28.90 -8.14 46.83
C ARG A 871 -28.99 -6.68 46.41
N ALA A 872 -29.56 -5.79 47.25
CA ALA A 872 -29.63 -4.37 46.90
C ALA A 872 -28.19 -3.72 46.94
N ALA A 873 -27.36 -4.17 47.89
CA ALA A 873 -25.96 -3.73 47.91
C ALA A 873 -25.18 -4.22 46.72
N THR A 874 -25.28 -5.51 46.34
CA THR A 874 -24.62 -6.09 45.18
C THR A 874 -25.01 -5.37 43.90
N LEU A 875 -26.31 -5.13 43.67
CA LEU A 875 -26.82 -4.39 42.49
C LEU A 875 -26.25 -2.97 42.43
N ALA A 876 -26.14 -2.30 43.56
CA ALA A 876 -25.55 -0.95 43.61
C ALA A 876 -24.04 -0.98 43.35
N ASP A 877 -23.30 -1.99 43.85
CA ASP A 877 -21.88 -2.18 43.54
C ASP A 877 -21.66 -2.46 42.06
N GLU A 878 -22.49 -3.32 41.46
CA GLU A 878 -22.48 -3.59 40.01
C GLU A 878 -22.78 -2.33 39.20
N ALA A 879 -23.72 -1.50 39.64
CA ALA A 879 -24.03 -0.22 38.99
C ALA A 879 -22.86 0.75 39.03
N VAL A 880 -22.19 0.86 40.20
CA VAL A 880 -20.94 1.67 40.32
C VAL A 880 -19.88 1.19 39.32
N LEU A 881 -19.70 -0.12 39.19
CA LEU A 881 -18.74 -0.70 38.26
C LEU A 881 -19.12 -0.38 36.81
N GLY A 882 -20.40 -0.51 36.45
CA GLY A 882 -20.90 -0.19 35.10
C GLY A 882 -20.71 1.27 34.73
N PHE A 883 -21.11 2.20 35.61
CA PHE A 883 -20.90 3.62 35.38
C PHE A 883 -19.40 4.01 35.34
N THR A 884 -18.57 3.33 36.12
CA THR A 884 -17.13 3.59 36.11
C THR A 884 -16.48 3.14 34.80
N LYS A 885 -16.94 2.02 34.25
CA LYS A 885 -16.48 1.53 32.92
C LYS A 885 -16.83 2.49 31.79
N ASP A 886 -17.99 3.13 31.87
CA ASP A 886 -18.43 4.11 30.87
C ASP A 886 -18.02 5.55 31.25
N HIS A 887 -17.02 5.72 32.13
CA HIS A 887 -16.47 7.01 32.55
C HIS A 887 -17.48 7.99 33.21
N LEU A 888 -18.66 7.50 33.59
CA LEU A 888 -19.74 8.28 34.22
C LEU A 888 -19.50 8.49 35.73
N LYS A 889 -18.39 9.16 36.07
CA LYS A 889 -17.93 9.36 37.47
C LYS A 889 -18.99 9.99 38.38
N ALA A 890 -19.75 10.96 37.88
CA ALA A 890 -20.80 11.63 38.65
C ALA A 890 -21.92 10.66 39.05
N ARG A 891 -22.35 9.82 38.13
CA ARG A 891 -23.37 8.78 38.38
C ARG A 891 -22.87 7.71 39.37
N ALA A 892 -21.60 7.27 39.17
CA ALA A 892 -20.99 6.32 40.08
C ALA A 892 -20.93 6.89 41.53
N GLU A 893 -20.63 8.18 41.69
CA GLU A 893 -20.58 8.83 43.02
C GLU A 893 -21.98 9.06 43.61
N GLU A 894 -22.98 9.32 42.79
CA GLU A 894 -24.38 9.36 43.19
C GLU A 894 -24.81 8.03 43.81
N VAL A 895 -24.48 6.89 43.13
CA VAL A 895 -24.77 5.56 43.70
C VAL A 895 -24.05 5.30 45.00
N ARG A 896 -22.75 5.66 45.11
CA ARG A 896 -22.00 5.52 46.36
C ARG A 896 -22.60 6.36 47.47
N THR A 897 -23.03 7.58 47.17
CA THR A 897 -23.69 8.46 48.15
C THR A 897 -24.99 7.86 48.59
N TRP A 898 -25.78 7.31 47.66
CA TRP A 898 -27.01 6.61 48.00
C TRP A 898 -26.71 5.36 48.87
N GLN A 899 -25.67 4.58 48.54
CA GLN A 899 -25.27 3.42 49.40
C GLN A 899 -24.98 3.82 50.81
N ARG A 900 -24.19 4.90 51.01
CA ARG A 900 -23.88 5.45 52.34
C ARG A 900 -25.13 5.84 53.13
N THR A 901 -26.08 6.49 52.50
CA THR A 901 -27.28 7.00 53.14
C THR A 901 -28.39 5.96 53.33
N ALA A 902 -28.62 5.11 52.34
CA ALA A 902 -29.75 4.17 52.30
C ALA A 902 -29.43 2.79 52.89
N LEU A 903 -28.16 2.33 52.73
CA LEU A 903 -27.69 1.02 53.17
C LEU A 903 -26.76 1.05 54.40
N GLY A 904 -26.26 2.22 54.74
CA GLY A 904 -25.33 2.40 55.89
C GLY A 904 -23.92 1.84 55.61
N LYS A 905 -23.52 1.74 54.32
CA LYS A 905 -22.22 1.24 53.90
C LYS A 905 -21.26 2.35 53.56
#